data_4c0ea21a5a207283d9e45aae43593fda
#
_entry.id   4c0ea21a5a207283d9e45aae43593fda
#
_cell.length_a   1.000
_cell.length_b   1.000
_cell.length_c   1.000
_cell.angle_alpha   90.00
_cell.angle_beta   90.00
_cell.angle_gamma   90.00
#
_symmetry.space_group_name_H-M   'P 1'
#
loop_
_entity.id
_entity.type
_entity.pdbx_description
1 polymer ?
#
loop_
_entity_poly.entity_id
_entity_poly.type
_entity_poly.pdbx_seq_one_letter_code
_entity_poly.pdbx_strand_id
1 'polypeptide(L)'
;MKRLTIIIICFLTLSTAPRLFSQEARVRPFALTKCYAGNKVNRIYVPPPKEFLAGMNKKGGAIVTVNYTGFTDVAKTAVQYAASILQSVLPSGTNITIDATMEKITTAGVLAQASTTDLLAGWYINAQVPFAYYAIALADKIYGQSLEIGSESDIVLYVNSAVNWYFGTDGKTLSYEYDLVTVVLHEMIHGLGFLDDFTAGTTTAAYGTSGMPMIYDTFIEDLSGKRLTDTLLFKNPSADLKTALTSGQLYFDGPLIKNYSGARVRLYAPSTFDAGSSVAHLDETTTLEINALMTPVINLGEAIHNPGKFTMSILGDLGWINTRIIHTKPKDTEEHILSLPILATIKSDTLYNHNTVSLVWSFDNFKTSNTTIMTSPLSDNNYTTSVSIPSYESKLDYYISAVDCFGRVYKLPSYTDKYHYSVYIGTDTVKPVITHTRLSSFFEKVKSIDFEAGVTDNIAVDTVFLEYIVNNGTPSHLGLISIGNDTYKNTLYPGALAITGGDSIRYRIIALDKAGTPNEKLLPSAGWYTIKFESLNPVANKYLTNFSGASGDFLNDGFTISKPSGFSEYGLNTPHPYASPEDTIGDSIGYTATLRTPLKFDAKGMMISFKEVVLVEPGESGSTFGSSDFYDYVIIEGSKDFGKSWFRLTDGYDSRYNDAWLTAFNSSLDADNNSTYVPDESLLIKHYFFASTSSSVSAGDTVIVRFRLFSDPYVHGWGWVIEDLTVEPLIDRVEEISYPGPVLFPNPGNGLFTIRDEENGSVGPYRYRIFNSSGTCLFSGMSNGGSELNINISGYSPGLYLIVLYRTDGVHPLKYNLVK
;
A
#
# COMPACT_ATOMS: atom_id res chain seq x y z
N MET A 1 -6.34 43.24 3.55
CA MET A 1 -7.64 42.73 3.07
C MET A 1 -7.37 41.38 2.40
N LYS A 2 -7.50 40.33 3.19
CA LYS A 2 -7.35 38.94 2.71
C LYS A 2 -8.72 38.45 2.24
N ARG A 3 -8.78 38.07 0.98
CA ARG A 3 -9.99 37.47 0.40
C ARG A 3 -10.12 36.05 0.92
N LEU A 4 -11.20 35.81 1.62
CA LEU A 4 -11.65 34.47 2.06
C LEU A 4 -12.35 33.83 0.85
N THR A 5 -11.76 32.85 0.23
CA THR A 5 -12.40 32.06 -0.81
C THR A 5 -13.16 30.92 -0.13
N ILE A 6 -14.48 31.01 -0.14
CA ILE A 6 -15.37 29.95 0.34
C ILE A 6 -15.47 28.91 -0.77
N ILE A 7 -14.90 27.74 -0.54
CA ILE A 7 -15.09 26.56 -1.39
C ILE A 7 -16.39 25.89 -0.95
N ILE A 8 -17.40 25.97 -1.79
CA ILE A 8 -18.66 25.21 -1.61
C ILE A 8 -18.39 23.81 -2.17
N ILE A 9 -18.18 22.84 -1.28
CA ILE A 9 -18.10 21.42 -1.63
C ILE A 9 -19.53 20.88 -1.64
N CYS A 10 -20.02 20.52 -2.82
CA CYS A 10 -21.30 19.83 -3.03
C CYS A 10 -21.17 18.38 -2.53
N PHE A 11 -21.96 18.01 -1.52
CA PHE A 11 -21.99 16.66 -0.97
C PHE A 11 -22.81 15.73 -1.85
N LEU A 12 -22.17 14.68 -2.36
CA LEU A 12 -22.80 13.53 -3.00
C LEU A 12 -22.97 12.39 -1.97
N THR A 13 -24.07 11.70 -2.09
CA THR A 13 -24.59 10.64 -1.22
C THR A 13 -23.65 9.47 -1.00
N LEU A 14 -23.57 9.02 0.25
CA LEU A 14 -22.72 7.99 0.85
C LEU A 14 -22.91 6.53 0.33
N SER A 15 -23.14 6.27 -0.93
CA SER A 15 -23.23 4.89 -1.41
C SER A 15 -22.18 4.46 -2.44
N THR A 16 -21.31 5.37 -2.91
CA THR A 16 -20.38 5.03 -4.01
C THR A 16 -19.04 5.76 -4.00
N ALA A 17 -18.57 6.25 -2.87
CA ALA A 17 -17.27 6.91 -2.79
C ALA A 17 -16.33 6.32 -1.73
N PRO A 18 -15.87 5.05 -1.85
CA PRO A 18 -14.80 4.59 -0.96
C PRO A 18 -13.44 5.22 -1.28
N ARG A 19 -13.23 5.79 -2.47
CA ARG A 19 -11.90 6.26 -2.91
C ARG A 19 -11.59 7.74 -2.69
N LEU A 20 -12.56 8.64 -2.67
CA LEU A 20 -12.32 10.09 -2.50
C LEU A 20 -12.15 10.55 -1.04
N PHE A 21 -12.61 9.73 -0.07
CA PHE A 21 -12.44 10.01 1.37
C PHE A 21 -11.32 9.18 2.03
N SER A 22 -10.66 8.29 1.29
CA SER A 22 -9.68 7.36 1.87
C SER A 22 -8.40 8.06 2.34
N GLN A 23 -7.93 9.10 1.67
CA GLN A 23 -6.66 9.76 2.03
C GLN A 23 -6.75 10.65 3.27
N GLU A 24 -7.87 11.35 3.52
CA GLU A 24 -8.07 12.10 4.76
C GLU A 24 -8.44 11.22 5.97
N ALA A 25 -8.91 9.98 5.70
CA ALA A 25 -9.30 9.02 6.73
C ALA A 25 -8.16 8.10 7.14
N ARG A 26 -7.06 8.05 6.40
CA ARG A 26 -5.93 7.17 6.59
C ARG A 26 -4.64 7.99 6.73
N VAL A 27 -3.84 7.66 7.72
CA VAL A 27 -2.51 8.26 7.93
C VAL A 27 -1.52 7.19 8.38
N ARG A 28 -0.23 7.39 8.11
CA ARG A 28 0.81 6.50 8.62
C ARG A 28 1.27 6.95 10.01
N PRO A 29 1.60 6.02 10.93
CA PRO A 29 2.08 6.35 12.26
C PRO A 29 3.49 6.98 12.20
N PHE A 30 3.77 7.93 13.09
CA PHE A 30 5.03 8.67 13.10
C PHE A 30 6.22 7.92 13.71
N ALA A 31 5.99 7.01 14.66
CA ALA A 31 7.06 6.41 15.43
C ALA A 31 6.78 4.97 15.79
N LEU A 32 7.87 4.20 15.90
CA LEU A 32 7.86 2.86 16.48
C LEU A 32 7.84 2.97 18.01
N THR A 33 7.00 2.19 18.70
CA THR A 33 7.12 1.92 20.12
C THR A 33 8.36 1.08 20.39
N LYS A 34 8.95 1.21 21.58
CA LYS A 34 10.24 0.59 21.91
C LYS A 34 10.19 -0.13 23.22
N CYS A 35 10.63 -1.39 23.22
CA CYS A 35 10.89 -2.17 24.41
C CYS A 35 12.37 -2.09 24.80
N TYR A 36 12.65 -1.69 26.03
CA TYR A 36 14.02 -1.51 26.51
C TYR A 36 14.53 -2.67 27.37
N ALA A 37 15.83 -2.92 27.26
CA ALA A 37 16.57 -3.85 28.08
C ALA A 37 16.73 -3.33 29.51
N GLY A 38 16.21 -4.05 30.47
CA GLY A 38 16.54 -3.86 31.90
C GLY A 38 17.93 -4.40 32.25
N ASN A 39 18.50 -3.85 33.31
CA ASN A 39 19.80 -4.26 33.80
C ASN A 39 19.72 -5.13 35.09
N LYS A 40 18.52 -5.44 35.56
CA LYS A 40 18.26 -6.30 36.68
C LYS A 40 18.11 -7.75 36.26
N VAL A 41 18.37 -8.68 37.12
CA VAL A 41 18.01 -10.09 36.96
C VAL A 41 16.69 -10.32 37.67
N ASN A 42 15.65 -10.66 36.89
CA ASN A 42 14.33 -10.94 37.42
C ASN A 42 13.87 -12.33 36.96
N ARG A 43 14.03 -13.34 37.79
CA ARG A 43 13.70 -14.75 37.49
C ARG A 43 12.23 -15.02 37.71
N ILE A 44 11.38 -14.37 36.91
CA ILE A 44 9.93 -14.54 36.96
C ILE A 44 9.50 -15.33 35.74
N TYR A 45 8.61 -16.28 35.95
CA TYR A 45 7.88 -16.93 34.87
C TYR A 45 6.37 -16.77 35.06
N VAL A 46 5.73 -16.09 34.16
CA VAL A 46 4.28 -16.02 34.03
C VAL A 46 3.86 -16.91 32.84
N PRO A 47 3.21 -18.06 33.13
CA PRO A 47 2.85 -19.01 32.08
C PRO A 47 1.78 -18.46 31.14
N PRO A 48 1.63 -19.02 29.94
CA PRO A 48 0.58 -18.65 28.98
C PRO A 48 -0.83 -18.75 29.60
N PRO A 49 -1.80 -18.05 29.02
CA PRO A 49 -3.21 -18.09 29.41
C PRO A 49 -3.74 -19.53 29.44
N LYS A 50 -4.68 -19.81 30.36
CA LYS A 50 -5.30 -21.14 30.50
C LYS A 50 -5.97 -21.61 29.21
N GLU A 51 -6.55 -20.70 28.47
CA GLU A 51 -7.18 -20.91 27.17
C GLU A 51 -6.18 -21.48 26.16
N PHE A 52 -4.98 -20.92 26.13
CA PHE A 52 -3.89 -21.41 25.28
C PHE A 52 -3.43 -22.82 25.71
N LEU A 53 -3.17 -23.01 27.04
CA LEU A 53 -2.71 -24.28 27.59
C LEU A 53 -3.73 -25.40 27.41
N ALA A 54 -5.03 -25.07 27.40
CA ALA A 54 -6.10 -26.04 27.19
C ALA A 54 -6.30 -26.41 25.72
N GLY A 55 -5.52 -25.83 24.78
CA GLY A 55 -5.70 -26.01 23.34
C GLY A 55 -7.04 -25.51 22.85
N MET A 56 -7.66 -24.56 23.54
CA MET A 56 -8.93 -23.98 23.16
C MET A 56 -8.72 -22.97 22.03
N ASN A 57 -8.54 -23.47 20.82
CA ASN A 57 -8.74 -22.61 19.66
C ASN A 57 -10.22 -22.27 19.60
N LYS A 58 -10.58 -21.04 19.94
CA LYS A 58 -11.96 -20.55 19.81
C LYS A 58 -12.36 -20.76 18.37
N LYS A 59 -13.44 -21.51 18.14
CA LYS A 59 -13.99 -21.70 16.80
C LYS A 59 -14.32 -20.33 16.20
N GLY A 60 -13.58 -19.91 15.15
CA GLY A 60 -13.68 -18.56 14.59
C GLY A 60 -12.85 -17.49 15.32
N GLY A 61 -11.79 -17.85 16.07
CA GLY A 61 -10.85 -16.91 16.69
C GLY A 61 -10.07 -16.07 15.69
N ALA A 62 -9.35 -15.07 16.17
CA ALA A 62 -8.40 -14.31 15.36
C ALA A 62 -7.36 -15.26 14.75
N ILE A 63 -6.90 -14.95 13.55
CA ILE A 63 -5.78 -15.64 12.90
C ILE A 63 -4.62 -14.67 12.85
N VAL A 64 -3.47 -15.06 13.41
CA VAL A 64 -2.24 -14.25 13.36
C VAL A 64 -1.24 -14.95 12.46
N THR A 65 -0.90 -14.29 11.35
CA THR A 65 0.09 -14.75 10.38
C THR A 65 1.35 -13.90 10.51
N VAL A 66 2.52 -14.52 10.50
CA VAL A 66 3.79 -13.79 10.62
C VAL A 66 4.66 -14.09 9.39
N ASN A 67 5.08 -13.04 8.69
CA ASN A 67 6.08 -13.08 7.64
C ASN A 67 7.45 -12.81 8.27
N TYR A 68 8.49 -13.53 7.88
CA TYR A 68 9.79 -13.49 8.56
C TYR A 68 10.93 -13.04 7.64
N THR A 69 11.71 -12.07 8.10
CA THR A 69 12.95 -11.64 7.47
C THR A 69 14.09 -11.71 8.49
N GLY A 70 15.20 -12.38 8.16
CA GLY A 70 16.39 -12.46 9.01
C GLY A 70 16.33 -13.40 10.22
N PHE A 71 15.20 -14.09 10.47
CA PHE A 71 15.04 -15.01 11.60
C PHE A 71 15.62 -16.41 11.34
N THR A 72 16.26 -16.99 12.35
CA THR A 72 16.56 -18.43 12.38
C THR A 72 15.30 -19.25 12.67
N ASP A 73 15.30 -20.56 12.36
CA ASP A 73 14.12 -21.42 12.58
C ASP A 73 13.73 -21.55 14.06
N VAL A 74 14.71 -21.53 14.97
CA VAL A 74 14.43 -21.51 16.43
C VAL A 74 13.80 -20.19 16.85
N ALA A 75 14.24 -19.06 16.31
CA ALA A 75 13.65 -17.76 16.57
C ALA A 75 12.21 -17.68 16.01
N LYS A 76 11.97 -18.18 14.78
CA LYS A 76 10.60 -18.28 14.22
C LYS A 76 9.66 -19.08 15.12
N THR A 77 10.15 -20.17 15.72
CA THR A 77 9.36 -21.00 16.64
C THR A 77 8.91 -20.20 17.86
N ALA A 78 9.80 -19.40 18.45
CA ALA A 78 9.45 -18.54 19.59
C ALA A 78 8.45 -17.44 19.21
N VAL A 79 8.63 -16.77 18.06
CA VAL A 79 7.69 -15.75 17.56
C VAL A 79 6.33 -16.38 17.25
N GLN A 80 6.30 -17.54 16.59
CA GLN A 80 5.04 -18.24 16.30
C GLN A 80 4.31 -18.68 17.58
N TYR A 81 5.06 -19.02 18.64
CA TYR A 81 4.47 -19.32 19.94
C TYR A 81 3.80 -18.10 20.56
N ALA A 82 4.46 -16.92 20.52
CA ALA A 82 3.86 -15.66 20.96
C ALA A 82 2.60 -15.30 20.16
N ALA A 83 2.64 -15.41 18.82
CA ALA A 83 1.50 -15.20 17.95
C ALA A 83 0.33 -16.14 18.30
N SER A 84 0.63 -17.42 18.63
CA SER A 84 -0.39 -18.40 19.02
C SER A 84 -1.01 -18.08 20.39
N ILE A 85 -0.23 -17.54 21.32
CA ILE A 85 -0.76 -17.02 22.59
C ILE A 85 -1.75 -15.90 22.33
N LEU A 86 -1.33 -14.91 21.53
CA LEU A 86 -2.17 -13.76 21.17
C LEU A 86 -3.47 -14.19 20.48
N GLN A 87 -3.38 -15.11 19.53
CA GLN A 87 -4.54 -15.69 18.84
C GLN A 87 -5.54 -16.35 19.81
N SER A 88 -5.07 -16.96 20.91
CA SER A 88 -5.93 -17.65 21.88
C SER A 88 -6.76 -16.69 22.75
N VAL A 89 -6.30 -15.46 22.94
CA VAL A 89 -6.92 -14.46 23.84
C VAL A 89 -7.72 -13.39 23.10
N LEU A 90 -7.39 -13.10 21.85
CA LEU A 90 -8.13 -12.11 21.07
C LEU A 90 -9.56 -12.57 20.74
N PRO A 91 -10.53 -11.66 20.66
CA PRO A 91 -11.87 -11.96 20.18
C PRO A 91 -11.83 -12.41 18.70
N SER A 92 -12.85 -13.12 18.30
CA SER A 92 -12.94 -13.75 16.97
C SER A 92 -13.03 -12.79 15.78
N GLY A 93 -12.66 -13.30 14.62
CA GLY A 93 -13.10 -12.80 13.31
C GLY A 93 -12.17 -11.80 12.63
N THR A 94 -10.93 -11.65 13.07
CA THR A 94 -9.93 -10.77 12.42
C THR A 94 -8.72 -11.59 12.02
N ASN A 95 -8.26 -11.40 10.78
CA ASN A 95 -6.95 -11.86 10.33
C ASN A 95 -5.96 -10.73 10.62
N ILE A 96 -4.83 -11.06 11.21
CA ILE A 96 -3.76 -10.12 11.54
C ILE A 96 -2.49 -10.63 10.88
N THR A 97 -1.89 -9.80 10.04
CA THR A 97 -0.62 -10.08 9.37
C THR A 97 0.49 -9.23 9.96
N ILE A 98 1.60 -9.87 10.32
CA ILE A 98 2.75 -9.22 10.95
C ILE A 98 3.98 -9.43 10.08
N ASP A 99 4.64 -8.35 9.68
CA ASP A 99 5.96 -8.41 9.06
C ASP A 99 7.03 -8.26 10.12
N ALA A 100 7.69 -9.38 10.45
CA ALA A 100 8.71 -9.45 11.48
C ALA A 100 10.11 -9.49 10.84
N THR A 101 10.97 -8.55 11.24
CA THR A 101 12.37 -8.46 10.79
C THR A 101 13.32 -8.59 11.97
N MET A 102 14.28 -9.52 11.88
CA MET A 102 15.37 -9.63 12.86
C MET A 102 16.63 -9.03 12.28
N GLU A 103 16.99 -7.84 12.78
CA GLU A 103 18.15 -7.07 12.31
C GLU A 103 18.85 -6.36 13.47
N LYS A 104 20.02 -5.78 13.22
CA LYS A 104 20.75 -5.06 14.23
C LYS A 104 20.13 -3.67 14.47
N ILE A 105 19.49 -3.47 15.62
CA ILE A 105 19.01 -2.16 16.06
C ILE A 105 20.17 -1.40 16.70
N THR A 106 20.46 -0.18 16.22
CA THR A 106 21.59 0.64 16.67
C THR A 106 21.26 1.50 17.88
N THR A 107 19.98 1.71 18.20
CA THR A 107 19.56 2.44 19.39
C THR A 107 19.93 1.66 20.65
N ALA A 108 20.69 2.31 21.53
CA ALA A 108 21.20 1.65 22.73
C ALA A 108 20.08 1.15 23.65
N GLY A 109 20.18 -0.09 24.08
CA GLY A 109 19.25 -0.71 25.03
C GLY A 109 17.91 -1.15 24.43
N VAL A 110 17.64 -0.94 23.15
CA VAL A 110 16.39 -1.41 22.52
C VAL A 110 16.48 -2.90 22.19
N LEU A 111 15.54 -3.68 22.75
CA LEU A 111 15.36 -5.11 22.50
C LEU A 111 14.59 -5.36 21.21
N ALA A 112 13.48 -4.67 21.04
CA ALA A 112 12.62 -4.73 19.88
C ALA A 112 11.80 -3.44 19.76
N GLN A 113 11.11 -3.28 18.62
CA GLN A 113 10.23 -2.16 18.38
C GLN A 113 9.12 -2.56 17.40
N ALA A 114 7.93 -2.00 17.55
CA ALA A 114 6.81 -2.28 16.66
C ALA A 114 5.92 -1.04 16.41
N SER A 115 5.14 -1.11 15.36
CA SER A 115 4.04 -0.19 15.10
C SER A 115 2.96 -0.86 14.26
N THR A 116 1.79 -0.23 14.19
CA THR A 116 0.82 -0.49 13.12
C THR A 116 1.34 0.09 11.81
N THR A 117 0.97 -0.47 10.68
CA THR A 117 1.37 0.07 9.36
C THR A 117 0.56 1.29 8.96
N ASP A 118 -0.72 1.32 9.38
CA ASP A 118 -1.65 2.39 9.06
C ASP A 118 -2.54 2.75 10.24
N LEU A 119 -3.10 3.95 10.19
CA LEU A 119 -4.11 4.47 11.12
C LEU A 119 -5.35 4.89 10.33
N LEU A 120 -6.52 4.48 10.81
CA LEU A 120 -7.80 4.86 10.21
C LEU A 120 -8.66 5.68 11.17
N ALA A 121 -9.30 6.73 10.64
CA ALA A 121 -10.20 7.59 11.41
C ALA A 121 -11.48 6.85 11.83
N GLY A 122 -11.88 7.02 13.08
CA GLY A 122 -13.03 6.32 13.65
C GLY A 122 -14.36 6.61 12.94
N TRP A 123 -14.53 7.81 12.40
CA TRP A 123 -15.73 8.15 11.63
C TRP A 123 -15.84 7.37 10.31
N TYR A 124 -14.71 6.98 9.72
CA TYR A 124 -14.66 6.19 8.50
C TYR A 124 -15.07 4.73 8.73
N ILE A 125 -14.63 4.16 9.84
CA ILE A 125 -14.90 2.75 10.21
C ILE A 125 -16.15 2.59 11.10
N ASN A 126 -16.89 3.64 11.34
CA ASN A 126 -18.02 3.69 12.27
C ASN A 126 -17.67 3.23 13.69
N ALA A 127 -16.47 3.59 14.17
CA ALA A 127 -16.04 3.28 15.53
C ALA A 127 -16.83 4.10 16.58
N GLN A 128 -16.79 3.63 17.83
CA GLN A 128 -17.45 4.27 18.96
C GLN A 128 -16.98 5.71 19.18
N VAL A 129 -15.69 5.98 19.01
CA VAL A 129 -15.11 7.33 19.09
C VAL A 129 -14.76 7.78 17.66
N PRO A 130 -15.62 8.62 17.02
CA PRO A 130 -15.43 8.98 15.62
C PRO A 130 -14.16 9.81 15.35
N PHE A 131 -13.73 10.64 16.32
CA PHE A 131 -12.61 11.55 16.21
C PHE A 131 -11.36 11.02 16.90
N ALA A 132 -10.99 9.79 16.59
CA ALA A 132 -9.73 9.20 16.98
C ALA A 132 -9.21 8.34 15.83
N TYR A 133 -7.89 8.15 15.76
CA TYR A 133 -7.27 7.18 14.88
C TYR A 133 -7.19 5.80 15.53
N TYR A 134 -7.36 4.79 14.73
CA TYR A 134 -7.33 3.37 15.11
C TYR A 134 -6.26 2.66 14.32
N ALA A 135 -5.44 1.85 14.99
CA ALA A 135 -4.49 0.94 14.32
C ALA A 135 -5.23 0.05 13.32
N ILE A 136 -4.60 -0.27 12.17
CA ILE A 136 -5.28 -0.94 11.05
C ILE A 136 -5.90 -2.29 11.47
N ALA A 137 -5.18 -3.15 12.20
CA ALA A 137 -5.74 -4.41 12.72
C ALA A 137 -6.99 -4.21 13.58
N LEU A 138 -7.02 -3.15 14.40
CA LEU A 138 -8.17 -2.80 15.22
C LEU A 138 -9.31 -2.20 14.38
N ALA A 139 -8.97 -1.41 13.37
CA ALA A 139 -9.93 -0.86 12.43
C ALA A 139 -10.67 -1.97 11.66
N ASP A 140 -9.96 -2.98 11.20
CA ASP A 140 -10.50 -4.18 10.56
C ASP A 140 -11.46 -4.93 11.47
N LYS A 141 -11.07 -5.11 12.73
CA LYS A 141 -11.93 -5.72 13.74
C LYS A 141 -13.24 -4.97 13.92
N ILE A 142 -13.18 -3.63 14.01
CA ILE A 142 -14.36 -2.78 14.21
C ILE A 142 -15.23 -2.76 12.96
N TYR A 143 -14.63 -2.58 11.79
CA TYR A 143 -15.35 -2.53 10.51
C TYR A 143 -15.86 -3.91 10.09
N GLY A 144 -15.09 -4.96 10.39
CA GLY A 144 -15.39 -6.36 10.14
C GLY A 144 -15.04 -6.85 8.75
N GLN A 145 -14.14 -6.19 8.10
CA GLN A 145 -13.48 -6.56 6.84
C GLN A 145 -12.06 -5.99 6.85
N SER A 146 -11.15 -6.58 6.07
CA SER A 146 -9.83 -6.05 5.83
C SER A 146 -9.91 -4.73 5.07
N LEU A 147 -9.11 -3.77 5.51
CA LEU A 147 -9.05 -2.40 4.99
C LEU A 147 -7.66 -2.06 4.45
N GLU A 148 -6.71 -3.00 4.45
CA GLU A 148 -5.37 -2.81 3.91
C GLU A 148 -5.42 -2.52 2.41
N ILE A 149 -4.40 -1.80 1.92
CA ILE A 149 -4.22 -1.54 0.50
C ILE A 149 -3.21 -2.55 -0.06
N GLY A 150 -3.65 -3.37 -1.00
CA GLY A 150 -2.78 -4.37 -1.64
C GLY A 150 -2.44 -5.55 -0.73
N SER A 151 -1.15 -5.83 -0.53
CA SER A 151 -0.64 -6.93 0.31
C SER A 151 0.08 -6.43 1.56
N GLU A 152 -0.23 -5.24 2.04
CA GLU A 152 0.37 -4.67 3.23
C GLU A 152 0.02 -5.50 4.48
N SER A 153 0.94 -5.54 5.44
CA SER A 153 0.71 -6.17 6.75
C SER A 153 0.02 -5.18 7.69
N ASP A 154 -0.55 -5.68 8.78
CA ASP A 154 -1.15 -4.84 9.83
C ASP A 154 -0.11 -4.28 10.78
N ILE A 155 0.96 -5.02 11.02
CA ILE A 155 1.97 -4.73 12.05
C ILE A 155 3.35 -4.92 11.46
N VAL A 156 4.24 -3.97 11.74
CA VAL A 156 5.68 -4.13 11.55
C VAL A 156 6.35 -4.36 12.90
N LEU A 157 7.24 -5.36 12.96
CA LEU A 157 7.95 -5.79 14.16
C LEU A 157 9.44 -5.94 13.85
N TYR A 158 10.29 -5.21 14.56
CA TYR A 158 11.74 -5.28 14.44
C TYR A 158 12.35 -5.85 15.73
N VAL A 159 13.13 -6.91 15.62
CA VAL A 159 13.81 -7.58 16.73
C VAL A 159 15.31 -7.41 16.60
N ASN A 160 15.96 -6.96 17.66
CA ASN A 160 17.39 -6.68 17.66
C ASN A 160 18.22 -7.98 17.65
N SER A 161 18.89 -8.27 16.53
CA SER A 161 19.73 -9.46 16.36
C SER A 161 21.02 -9.45 17.20
N ALA A 162 21.40 -8.31 17.80
CA ALA A 162 22.59 -8.18 18.63
C ALA A 162 22.37 -8.52 20.10
N VAL A 163 21.15 -8.91 20.49
CA VAL A 163 20.77 -9.26 21.88
C VAL A 163 21.01 -10.74 22.13
N ASN A 164 21.34 -11.09 23.37
CA ASN A 164 21.45 -12.48 23.80
C ASN A 164 20.06 -13.03 24.13
N TRP A 165 19.44 -13.72 23.18
CA TRP A 165 18.08 -14.21 23.27
C TRP A 165 17.97 -15.61 23.81
N TYR A 166 16.99 -15.85 24.69
CA TYR A 166 16.43 -17.16 24.96
C TYR A 166 15.31 -17.46 23.96
N PHE A 167 15.44 -18.53 23.17
CA PHE A 167 14.46 -18.93 22.16
C PHE A 167 13.49 -20.02 22.61
N GLY A 168 13.62 -20.51 23.86
CA GLY A 168 12.72 -21.52 24.37
C GLY A 168 11.32 -20.97 24.63
N THR A 169 10.34 -21.90 24.73
CA THR A 169 8.92 -21.54 25.00
C THR A 169 8.47 -22.00 26.39
N ASP A 170 9.37 -22.52 27.21
CA ASP A 170 9.10 -23.13 28.54
C ASP A 170 9.38 -22.18 29.71
N GLY A 171 9.75 -20.92 29.43
CA GLY A 171 10.01 -19.89 30.43
C GLY A 171 11.28 -20.08 31.25
N LYS A 172 12.23 -20.95 30.82
CA LYS A 172 13.49 -21.23 31.56
C LYS A 172 14.62 -20.28 31.13
N THR A 173 14.32 -19.03 30.95
CA THR A 173 15.26 -17.98 30.56
C THR A 173 16.38 -17.86 31.59
N LEU A 174 17.62 -17.84 31.12
CA LEU A 174 18.79 -17.73 32.01
C LEU A 174 19.00 -16.25 32.43
N SER A 175 19.73 -16.10 33.58
CA SER A 175 19.94 -14.77 34.19
C SER A 175 20.78 -13.79 33.37
N TYR A 176 21.25 -14.19 32.19
CA TYR A 176 22.00 -13.36 31.23
C TYR A 176 21.36 -13.30 29.83
N GLU A 177 20.12 -13.77 29.72
CA GLU A 177 19.34 -13.79 28.47
C GLU A 177 18.05 -12.99 28.62
N TYR A 178 17.53 -12.52 27.50
CA TYR A 178 16.18 -11.96 27.38
C TYR A 178 15.29 -13.00 26.70
N ASP A 179 14.05 -13.13 27.18
CA ASP A 179 13.07 -14.06 26.62
C ASP A 179 12.44 -13.51 25.32
N LEU A 180 12.69 -14.16 24.19
CA LEU A 180 12.17 -13.67 22.90
C LEU A 180 10.65 -13.73 22.86
N VAL A 181 10.01 -14.74 23.43
CA VAL A 181 8.53 -14.86 23.46
C VAL A 181 7.92 -13.66 24.17
N THR A 182 8.46 -13.26 25.32
CA THR A 182 8.01 -12.10 26.09
C THR A 182 8.09 -10.83 25.27
N VAL A 183 9.26 -10.56 24.67
CA VAL A 183 9.50 -9.31 23.95
C VAL A 183 8.64 -9.23 22.69
N VAL A 184 8.54 -10.29 21.89
CA VAL A 184 7.71 -10.23 20.67
C VAL A 184 6.21 -10.18 20.99
N LEU A 185 5.76 -10.81 22.08
CA LEU A 185 4.37 -10.70 22.53
C LEU A 185 4.04 -9.26 22.96
N HIS A 186 4.97 -8.60 23.67
CA HIS A 186 4.88 -7.18 24.03
C HIS A 186 4.74 -6.29 22.78
N GLU A 187 5.62 -6.46 21.81
CA GLU A 187 5.62 -5.66 20.58
C GLU A 187 4.37 -5.89 19.72
N MET A 188 3.90 -7.14 19.62
CA MET A 188 2.65 -7.44 18.89
C MET A 188 1.46 -6.68 19.50
N ILE A 189 1.43 -6.49 20.83
CA ILE A 189 0.37 -5.75 21.52
C ILE A 189 0.42 -4.26 21.19
N HIS A 190 1.62 -3.67 21.05
CA HIS A 190 1.74 -2.31 20.54
C HIS A 190 1.12 -2.18 19.14
N GLY A 191 1.44 -3.10 18.23
CA GLY A 191 0.86 -3.14 16.89
C GLY A 191 -0.66 -3.28 16.86
N LEU A 192 -1.27 -3.86 17.90
CA LEU A 192 -2.73 -3.94 18.05
C LEU A 192 -3.40 -2.62 18.50
N GLY A 193 -2.62 -1.55 18.70
CA GLY A 193 -3.14 -0.24 19.09
C GLY A 193 -2.89 0.15 20.55
N PHE A 194 -2.13 -0.63 21.32
CA PHE A 194 -1.64 -0.20 22.64
C PHE A 194 -0.47 0.76 22.46
N LEU A 195 -0.74 1.92 21.92
CA LEU A 195 0.26 2.93 21.57
C LEU A 195 -0.37 4.31 21.60
N ASP A 196 0.42 5.32 21.93
CA ASP A 196 0.03 6.72 21.96
C ASP A 196 0.66 7.53 20.80
N ASP A 197 0.13 8.72 20.56
CA ASP A 197 0.65 9.69 19.59
C ASP A 197 1.03 11.03 20.29
N PHE A 198 1.51 10.94 21.52
CA PHE A 198 2.04 12.10 22.23
C PHE A 198 3.48 12.39 21.83
N THR A 199 3.77 13.66 21.67
CA THR A 199 5.13 14.17 21.42
C THR A 199 5.47 15.28 22.41
N ALA A 200 6.72 15.37 22.87
CA ALA A 200 7.16 16.44 23.76
C ALA A 200 8.44 17.11 23.27
N GLY A 201 8.34 18.40 23.02
CA GLY A 201 9.48 19.26 22.75
C GLY A 201 10.11 19.82 24.02
N THR A 202 10.97 20.83 23.88
CA THR A 202 11.68 21.48 25.02
C THR A 202 10.73 22.21 25.94
N THR A 203 9.67 22.84 25.45
CA THR A 203 8.76 23.69 26.20
C THR A 203 7.30 23.23 26.20
N THR A 204 6.85 22.56 25.17
CA THR A 204 5.47 22.12 24.96
C THR A 204 5.40 20.65 24.59
N ALA A 205 4.23 20.07 24.74
CA ALA A 205 3.86 18.78 24.18
C ALA A 205 2.61 18.90 23.29
N ALA A 206 2.47 17.95 22.41
CA ALA A 206 1.35 17.83 21.50
C ALA A 206 0.89 16.36 21.39
N TYR A 207 -0.29 16.15 20.84
CA TYR A 207 -0.79 14.86 20.40
C TYR A 207 -1.43 14.99 19.03
N GLY A 208 -1.49 13.89 18.34
CA GLY A 208 -2.33 13.69 17.19
C GLY A 208 -1.72 14.10 15.86
N THR A 209 -1.79 13.17 14.95
CA THR A 209 -1.58 13.42 13.52
C THR A 209 -2.74 14.26 13.01
N SER A 210 -2.46 15.36 12.35
CA SER A 210 -3.50 16.32 11.87
C SER A 210 -4.44 16.81 12.98
N GLY A 211 -4.00 16.81 14.24
CA GLY A 211 -4.77 17.28 15.39
C GLY A 211 -5.79 16.30 15.93
N MET A 212 -5.85 15.06 15.44
CA MET A 212 -6.73 14.01 15.92
C MET A 212 -5.93 12.96 16.70
N PRO A 213 -6.33 12.61 17.96
CA PRO A 213 -5.59 11.67 18.81
C PRO A 213 -5.75 10.23 18.34
N MET A 214 -4.87 9.34 18.81
CA MET A 214 -5.14 7.90 18.83
C MET A 214 -6.31 7.57 19.76
N ILE A 215 -6.99 6.45 19.48
CA ILE A 215 -8.05 5.96 20.39
C ILE A 215 -7.53 5.74 21.80
N TYR A 216 -6.30 5.25 21.95
CA TYR A 216 -5.62 5.07 23.24
C TYR A 216 -5.54 6.38 24.02
N ASP A 217 -5.14 7.48 23.39
CA ASP A 217 -4.95 8.79 24.02
C ASP A 217 -6.25 9.33 24.64
N THR A 218 -7.40 8.96 24.05
CA THR A 218 -8.71 9.41 24.52
C THR A 218 -9.09 8.87 25.90
N PHE A 219 -8.38 7.82 26.38
CA PHE A 219 -8.58 7.22 27.70
C PHE A 219 -7.61 7.73 28.77
N ILE A 220 -6.67 8.61 28.41
CA ILE A 220 -5.61 9.05 29.32
C ILE A 220 -6.03 10.25 30.15
N GLU A 221 -5.84 10.13 31.47
CA GLU A 221 -6.16 11.15 32.45
C GLU A 221 -4.97 11.50 33.34
N ASP A 222 -4.99 12.75 33.83
CA ASP A 222 -4.12 13.17 34.93
C ASP A 222 -4.60 12.63 36.28
N LEU A 223 -3.85 12.95 37.36
CA LEU A 223 -4.23 12.59 38.72
C LEU A 223 -5.63 13.05 39.12
N SER A 224 -6.07 14.21 38.64
CA SER A 224 -7.36 14.80 38.95
C SER A 224 -8.52 14.27 38.09
N GLY A 225 -8.30 13.36 37.18
CA GLY A 225 -9.29 12.77 36.28
C GLY A 225 -9.59 13.65 35.06
N LYS A 226 -8.67 14.55 34.68
CA LYS A 226 -8.83 15.36 33.47
C LYS A 226 -8.25 14.63 32.28
N ARG A 227 -9.07 14.44 31.22
CA ARG A 227 -8.63 13.85 29.95
C ARG A 227 -7.59 14.73 29.27
N LEU A 228 -6.45 14.16 28.85
CA LEU A 228 -5.39 14.91 28.18
C LEU A 228 -5.81 15.39 26.78
N THR A 229 -6.76 14.71 26.16
CA THR A 229 -7.31 15.07 24.85
C THR A 229 -8.46 16.09 24.91
N ASP A 230 -8.89 16.51 26.11
CA ASP A 230 -9.87 17.60 26.26
C ASP A 230 -9.18 18.94 26.02
N THR A 231 -9.41 19.53 24.86
CA THR A 231 -8.80 20.82 24.43
C THR A 231 -9.26 22.04 25.25
N LEU A 232 -10.32 21.91 26.01
CA LEU A 232 -10.75 22.94 26.96
C LEU A 232 -9.90 22.94 28.24
N LEU A 233 -9.35 21.78 28.61
CA LEU A 233 -8.49 21.59 29.78
C LEU A 233 -6.99 21.65 29.42
N PHE A 234 -6.63 21.02 28.31
CA PHE A 234 -5.26 20.98 27.78
C PHE A 234 -5.26 21.47 26.33
N LYS A 235 -4.68 22.64 26.07
CA LYS A 235 -4.50 23.11 24.70
C LYS A 235 -3.50 22.20 23.97
N ASN A 236 -3.73 21.93 22.69
CA ASN A 236 -2.83 21.14 21.86
C ASN A 236 -2.24 22.03 20.73
N PRO A 237 -0.93 22.33 20.73
CA PRO A 237 0.09 21.99 21.75
C PRO A 237 0.06 22.92 22.98
N SER A 238 0.64 22.45 24.13
CA SER A 238 0.80 23.31 25.32
C SER A 238 1.88 22.86 26.31
N ALA A 239 2.30 23.78 27.17
CA ALA A 239 3.18 23.50 28.31
C ALA A 239 2.48 22.68 29.42
N ASP A 240 1.18 22.89 29.60
CA ASP A 240 0.39 22.13 30.57
C ASP A 240 0.31 20.66 30.21
N LEU A 241 0.11 20.39 28.90
CA LEU A 241 0.17 19.02 28.39
C LEU A 241 1.53 18.38 28.64
N LYS A 242 2.63 19.09 28.40
CA LYS A 242 3.97 18.61 28.71
C LYS A 242 4.15 18.30 30.20
N THR A 243 3.68 19.20 31.06
CA THR A 243 3.75 19.00 32.51
C THR A 243 2.99 17.74 32.94
N ALA A 244 1.82 17.50 32.37
CA ALA A 244 1.04 16.29 32.62
C ALA A 244 1.78 15.04 32.16
N LEU A 245 2.35 15.03 30.94
CA LEU A 245 3.06 13.90 30.36
C LEU A 245 4.32 13.48 31.17
N THR A 246 4.92 14.41 31.92
CA THR A 246 6.14 14.18 32.71
C THR A 246 5.88 14.16 34.22
N SER A 247 4.60 14.05 34.62
CA SER A 247 4.20 14.17 36.05
C SER A 247 4.43 12.93 36.90
N GLY A 248 4.64 11.76 36.30
CA GLY A 248 4.55 10.46 36.95
C GLY A 248 3.14 10.06 37.41
N GLN A 249 2.10 10.79 36.99
CA GLN A 249 0.73 10.67 37.51
C GLN A 249 -0.28 10.63 36.36
N LEU A 250 -0.03 9.75 35.37
CA LEU A 250 -0.97 9.47 34.28
C LEU A 250 -1.69 8.14 34.50
N TYR A 251 -2.91 8.06 34.06
CA TYR A 251 -3.78 6.89 34.24
C TYR A 251 -4.57 6.60 32.98
N PHE A 252 -4.71 5.30 32.66
CA PHE A 252 -5.68 4.82 31.68
C PHE A 252 -7.02 4.59 32.36
N ASP A 253 -8.08 5.25 31.89
CA ASP A 253 -9.42 5.21 32.47
C ASP A 253 -10.47 4.76 31.45
N GLY A 254 -10.63 3.45 31.29
CA GLY A 254 -11.62 2.82 30.43
C GLY A 254 -12.67 2.03 31.24
N PRO A 255 -13.88 1.79 30.69
CA PRO A 255 -14.92 1.05 31.40
C PRO A 255 -14.58 -0.41 31.64
N LEU A 256 -13.90 -1.12 30.75
CA LEU A 256 -13.52 -2.51 30.94
C LEU A 256 -12.38 -2.65 31.97
N ILE A 257 -11.36 -1.79 31.85
CA ILE A 257 -10.25 -1.82 32.83
C ILE A 257 -10.76 -1.50 34.23
N LYS A 258 -11.62 -0.52 34.41
CA LYS A 258 -12.25 -0.21 35.70
C LYS A 258 -13.14 -1.33 36.23
N ASN A 259 -13.92 -1.96 35.38
CA ASN A 259 -14.74 -3.12 35.76
C ASN A 259 -13.89 -4.29 36.27
N TYR A 260 -12.71 -4.47 35.71
CA TYR A 260 -11.79 -5.53 36.11
C TYR A 260 -10.94 -5.19 37.34
N SER A 261 -10.28 -4.01 37.34
CA SER A 261 -9.32 -3.62 38.40
C SER A 261 -9.96 -2.89 39.57
N GLY A 262 -11.22 -2.47 39.46
CA GLY A 262 -11.92 -1.58 40.40
C GLY A 262 -11.49 -0.12 40.34
N ALA A 263 -10.48 0.21 39.56
CA ALA A 263 -9.95 1.56 39.40
C ALA A 263 -9.29 1.75 38.03
N ARG A 264 -8.91 2.97 37.68
CA ARG A 264 -8.02 3.28 36.56
C ARG A 264 -6.59 2.78 36.83
N VAL A 265 -5.83 2.46 35.78
CA VAL A 265 -4.49 1.90 35.87
C VAL A 265 -3.44 2.96 35.56
N ARG A 266 -2.37 3.01 36.37
CA ARG A 266 -1.29 3.97 36.19
C ARG A 266 -0.40 3.63 35.00
N LEU A 267 -0.03 4.68 34.25
CA LEU A 267 0.85 4.60 33.08
C LEU A 267 2.25 5.09 33.41
N TYR A 268 3.22 4.64 32.61
CA TYR A 268 4.61 5.10 32.68
C TYR A 268 4.72 6.54 32.15
N ALA A 269 4.99 7.48 33.06
CA ALA A 269 5.10 8.90 32.76
C ALA A 269 6.34 9.51 33.46
N PRO A 270 7.56 9.18 32.99
CA PRO A 270 8.80 9.59 33.62
C PRO A 270 8.97 11.12 33.56
N SER A 271 9.83 11.67 34.44
CA SER A 271 10.11 13.12 34.50
C SER A 271 10.76 13.67 33.21
N THR A 272 11.31 12.80 32.38
CA THR A 272 11.79 13.11 31.03
C THR A 272 10.98 12.27 30.04
N PHE A 273 10.29 12.91 29.12
CA PHE A 273 9.51 12.21 28.10
C PHE A 273 10.44 11.43 27.16
N ASP A 274 10.18 10.14 26.99
CA ASP A 274 10.88 9.24 26.09
C ASP A 274 9.91 8.82 24.96
N ALA A 275 10.17 9.32 23.75
CA ALA A 275 9.34 9.06 22.60
C ALA A 275 9.36 7.56 22.25
N GLY A 276 8.18 6.96 22.13
CA GLY A 276 7.98 5.54 21.88
C GLY A 276 8.04 4.66 23.15
N SER A 277 8.16 5.26 24.36
CA SER A 277 8.09 4.52 25.61
C SER A 277 7.18 5.17 26.66
N SER A 278 7.28 6.51 26.85
CA SER A 278 6.41 7.22 27.77
C SER A 278 4.94 7.08 27.31
N VAL A 279 4.04 6.90 28.25
CA VAL A 279 2.58 6.78 28.09
C VAL A 279 2.13 5.46 27.46
N ALA A 280 2.82 4.95 26.46
CA ALA A 280 2.52 3.65 25.81
C ALA A 280 2.80 2.43 26.68
N HIS A 281 3.11 2.59 27.95
CA HIS A 281 3.42 1.49 28.88
C HIS A 281 2.73 1.64 30.22
N LEU A 282 2.57 0.51 30.92
CA LEU A 282 2.11 0.46 32.30
C LEU A 282 3.23 0.87 33.26
N ASP A 283 2.86 1.51 34.39
CA ASP A 283 3.83 1.89 35.41
C ASP A 283 4.36 0.65 36.17
N GLU A 284 5.67 0.41 36.16
CA GLU A 284 6.31 -0.75 36.80
C GLU A 284 6.10 -0.83 38.33
N THR A 285 5.97 0.35 38.99
CA THR A 285 5.87 0.41 40.46
C THR A 285 4.51 0.00 40.98
N THR A 286 3.49 0.02 40.15
CA THR A 286 2.09 -0.26 40.49
C THR A 286 1.52 -1.50 39.82
N THR A 287 2.24 -2.08 38.88
CA THR A 287 1.78 -3.22 38.08
C THR A 287 2.30 -4.52 38.71
N LEU A 288 1.40 -5.47 38.96
CA LEU A 288 1.76 -6.80 39.46
C LEU A 288 2.35 -7.66 38.34
N GLU A 289 3.21 -8.62 38.71
CA GLU A 289 3.94 -9.50 37.80
C GLU A 289 3.08 -10.12 36.69
N ILE A 290 1.88 -10.60 37.01
CA ILE A 290 0.96 -11.21 36.04
C ILE A 290 0.42 -10.21 34.99
N ASN A 291 0.51 -8.90 35.23
CA ASN A 291 0.10 -7.85 34.31
C ASN A 291 1.28 -7.03 33.78
N ALA A 292 2.53 -7.48 34.07
CA ALA A 292 3.73 -6.68 33.80
C ALA A 292 4.24 -6.77 32.35
N LEU A 293 3.55 -7.48 31.45
CA LEU A 293 4.02 -7.63 30.08
C LEU A 293 4.22 -6.26 29.39
N MET A 294 3.33 -5.32 29.59
CA MET A 294 3.37 -3.98 28.94
C MET A 294 4.05 -2.92 29.82
N THR A 295 5.02 -3.30 30.67
CA THR A 295 5.91 -2.33 31.34
C THR A 295 7.06 -1.94 30.41
N PRO A 296 7.69 -0.74 30.56
CA PRO A 296 8.63 -0.19 29.58
C PRO A 296 9.96 -0.94 29.48
N VAL A 297 10.25 -1.83 30.43
CA VAL A 297 11.55 -2.51 30.53
C VAL A 297 11.35 -4.00 30.78
N ILE A 298 12.00 -4.83 29.97
CA ILE A 298 12.10 -6.28 30.20
C ILE A 298 13.47 -6.61 30.80
N ASN A 299 13.48 -7.33 31.89
CA ASN A 299 14.70 -7.64 32.62
C ASN A 299 15.31 -9.00 32.20
N LEU A 300 16.57 -9.21 32.51
CA LEU A 300 17.26 -10.47 32.29
C LEU A 300 16.60 -11.63 33.10
N GLY A 301 16.37 -12.76 32.44
CA GLY A 301 15.76 -13.94 33.07
C GLY A 301 14.26 -13.85 33.27
N GLU A 302 13.62 -12.79 32.78
CA GLU A 302 12.18 -12.56 32.90
C GLU A 302 11.44 -13.19 31.71
N ALA A 303 10.44 -14.02 31.99
CA ALA A 303 9.61 -14.69 31.00
C ALA A 303 8.13 -14.46 31.31
N ILE A 304 7.47 -13.60 30.56
CA ILE A 304 6.06 -13.25 30.70
C ILE A 304 5.30 -13.65 29.43
N HIS A 305 4.75 -14.88 29.46
CA HIS A 305 4.02 -15.47 28.33
C HIS A 305 2.49 -15.22 28.40
N ASN A 306 2.06 -14.25 29.17
CA ASN A 306 0.66 -13.91 29.35
C ASN A 306 0.46 -12.40 29.23
N PRO A 307 -0.41 -11.94 28.30
CA PRO A 307 -0.71 -10.52 28.18
C PRO A 307 -1.22 -9.88 29.48
N GLY A 308 -1.80 -10.68 30.36
CA GLY A 308 -2.42 -10.20 31.60
C GLY A 308 -3.76 -9.51 31.33
N LYS A 309 -4.55 -9.43 32.40
CA LYS A 309 -5.90 -8.90 32.27
C LYS A 309 -5.94 -7.38 32.13
N PHE A 310 -4.94 -6.65 32.63
CA PHE A 310 -4.85 -5.22 32.42
C PHE A 310 -4.70 -4.91 30.94
N THR A 311 -3.74 -5.53 30.29
CA THR A 311 -3.51 -5.38 28.83
C THR A 311 -4.74 -5.75 28.04
N MET A 312 -5.35 -6.90 28.31
CA MET A 312 -6.54 -7.36 27.58
C MET A 312 -7.77 -6.48 27.83
N SER A 313 -7.91 -5.90 29.04
CA SER A 313 -9.01 -4.93 29.32
C SER A 313 -8.79 -3.60 28.61
N ILE A 314 -7.55 -3.11 28.56
CA ILE A 314 -7.18 -1.91 27.80
C ILE A 314 -7.46 -2.14 26.31
N LEU A 315 -6.97 -3.23 25.72
CA LEU A 315 -7.28 -3.56 24.31
C LEU A 315 -8.80 -3.63 24.09
N GLY A 316 -9.55 -4.20 25.03
CA GLY A 316 -11.02 -4.24 24.99
C GLY A 316 -11.65 -2.86 24.99
N ASP A 317 -11.13 -1.90 25.77
CA ASP A 317 -11.57 -0.50 25.83
C ASP A 317 -11.28 0.23 24.51
N LEU A 318 -10.13 -0.09 23.85
CA LEU A 318 -9.78 0.47 22.56
C LEU A 318 -10.74 0.04 21.44
N GLY A 319 -11.44 -1.12 21.60
CA GLY A 319 -12.39 -1.63 20.61
C GLY A 319 -12.18 -3.10 20.21
N TRP A 320 -11.18 -3.80 20.76
CA TRP A 320 -11.05 -5.26 20.55
C TRP A 320 -12.23 -6.05 21.10
N ILE A 321 -12.90 -5.53 22.15
CA ILE A 321 -14.25 -5.94 22.56
C ILE A 321 -15.22 -4.88 22.05
N ASN A 322 -15.99 -5.21 21.02
CA ASN A 322 -16.79 -4.26 20.24
C ASN A 322 -18.25 -4.73 20.08
N THR A 323 -19.12 -3.77 19.82
CA THR A 323 -20.51 -4.01 19.38
C THR A 323 -20.70 -3.31 18.04
N ARG A 324 -20.99 -4.08 17.00
CA ARG A 324 -21.18 -3.58 15.64
C ARG A 324 -22.66 -3.62 15.26
N ILE A 325 -23.17 -2.51 14.78
CA ILE A 325 -24.50 -2.38 14.19
C ILE A 325 -24.33 -2.58 12.68
N ILE A 326 -25.07 -3.50 12.10
CA ILE A 326 -25.10 -3.78 10.65
C ILE A 326 -26.46 -3.38 10.13
N HIS A 327 -26.50 -2.49 9.16
CA HIS A 327 -27.73 -1.98 8.57
C HIS A 327 -27.51 -1.66 7.09
N THR A 328 -28.48 -1.98 6.27
CA THR A 328 -28.57 -1.53 4.88
C THR A 328 -29.67 -0.48 4.79
N LYS A 329 -29.30 0.73 4.40
CA LYS A 329 -30.23 1.84 4.21
C LYS A 329 -31.32 1.45 3.19
N PRO A 330 -32.62 1.58 3.49
CA PRO A 330 -33.65 1.49 2.46
C PRO A 330 -33.40 2.51 1.35
N LYS A 331 -33.76 2.16 0.13
CA LYS A 331 -33.69 3.08 -0.99
C LYS A 331 -34.81 4.13 -0.88
N ASP A 332 -34.63 5.25 -1.55
CA ASP A 332 -35.68 6.22 -1.75
C ASP A 332 -36.82 5.62 -2.59
N THR A 333 -37.99 6.16 -2.56
CA THR A 333 -39.16 5.60 -3.29
C THR A 333 -40.17 6.65 -3.70
N GLU A 334 -40.75 6.47 -4.88
CA GLU A 334 -41.93 7.23 -5.33
C GLU A 334 -43.24 6.56 -4.91
N GLU A 335 -43.18 5.38 -4.31
CA GLU A 335 -44.39 4.71 -3.81
C GLU A 335 -44.93 5.45 -2.61
N HIS A 336 -46.26 5.66 -2.59
CA HIS A 336 -46.95 6.26 -1.48
C HIS A 336 -47.12 5.24 -0.35
N ILE A 337 -46.06 5.05 0.44
CA ILE A 337 -46.05 4.14 1.59
C ILE A 337 -46.52 4.85 2.87
N LEU A 338 -47.25 4.13 3.72
CA LEU A 338 -47.72 4.64 5.01
C LEU A 338 -46.74 4.38 6.16
N SER A 339 -45.81 3.47 5.95
CA SER A 339 -44.84 3.04 6.95
C SER A 339 -43.57 2.48 6.28
N LEU A 340 -42.41 2.86 6.81
CA LEU A 340 -41.12 2.38 6.35
C LEU A 340 -40.49 1.48 7.41
N PRO A 341 -40.23 0.19 7.10
CA PRO A 341 -39.52 -0.72 7.99
C PRO A 341 -38.03 -0.41 7.99
N ILE A 342 -37.42 -0.40 9.18
CA ILE A 342 -35.96 -0.27 9.38
C ILE A 342 -35.48 -1.54 10.07
N LEU A 343 -34.48 -2.18 9.50
CA LEU A 343 -33.89 -3.43 9.99
C LEU A 343 -32.43 -3.20 10.38
N ALA A 344 -31.96 -3.87 11.43
CA ALA A 344 -30.57 -3.87 11.85
C ALA A 344 -30.18 -5.22 12.44
N THR A 345 -28.94 -5.60 12.31
CA THR A 345 -28.34 -6.76 12.99
C THR A 345 -27.27 -6.30 13.96
N ILE A 346 -27.30 -6.77 15.19
CA ILE A 346 -26.29 -6.47 16.20
C ILE A 346 -25.32 -7.65 16.31
N LYS A 347 -24.03 -7.38 16.09
CA LYS A 347 -22.93 -8.32 16.39
C LYS A 347 -22.10 -7.75 17.54
N SER A 348 -21.99 -8.50 18.64
CA SER A 348 -21.27 -8.04 19.82
C SER A 348 -20.34 -9.13 20.37
N ASP A 349 -19.14 -8.74 20.78
CA ASP A 349 -18.17 -9.63 21.46
C ASP A 349 -18.52 -9.81 22.95
N THR A 350 -19.46 -9.03 23.46
CA THR A 350 -19.92 -9.06 24.86
C THR A 350 -21.45 -9.01 24.93
N LEU A 351 -21.98 -9.14 26.14
CA LEU A 351 -23.41 -8.93 26.34
C LEU A 351 -23.77 -7.46 26.04
N TYR A 352 -24.94 -7.26 25.48
CA TYR A 352 -25.52 -5.94 25.28
C TYR A 352 -26.97 -5.89 25.74
N ASN A 353 -27.46 -4.69 26.02
CA ASN A 353 -28.82 -4.55 26.49
C ASN A 353 -29.81 -4.47 25.32
N HIS A 354 -30.55 -5.55 25.10
CA HIS A 354 -31.50 -5.67 23.99
C HIS A 354 -32.55 -4.55 23.97
N ASN A 355 -32.90 -4.02 25.14
CA ASN A 355 -33.91 -2.92 25.27
C ASN A 355 -33.35 -1.54 24.93
N THR A 356 -32.05 -1.43 24.63
CA THR A 356 -31.41 -0.17 24.22
C THR A 356 -31.22 -0.05 22.72
N VAL A 357 -31.48 -1.14 21.99
CA VAL A 357 -31.40 -1.08 20.53
C VAL A 357 -32.53 -0.21 20.03
N SER A 358 -32.19 0.92 19.46
CA SER A 358 -33.14 1.99 19.13
C SER A 358 -32.86 2.66 17.80
N LEU A 359 -33.94 3.07 17.15
CA LEU A 359 -33.93 3.97 16.02
C LEU A 359 -34.20 5.41 16.56
N VAL A 360 -33.28 6.32 16.26
CA VAL A 360 -33.45 7.75 16.50
C VAL A 360 -33.68 8.43 15.16
N TRP A 361 -34.81 9.11 15.01
CA TRP A 361 -35.25 9.58 13.70
C TRP A 361 -35.94 10.94 13.74
N SER A 362 -36.00 11.58 12.58
CA SER A 362 -36.52 12.92 12.39
C SER A 362 -37.10 13.11 10.98
N PHE A 363 -38.06 13.99 10.81
CA PHE A 363 -38.55 14.51 9.52
C PHE A 363 -38.15 15.98 9.26
N ASP A 364 -37.39 16.59 10.15
CA ASP A 364 -37.05 18.03 10.10
C ASP A 364 -35.56 18.30 10.20
N ASN A 365 -34.76 17.32 9.75
CA ASN A 365 -33.28 17.36 9.76
C ASN A 365 -32.73 17.50 11.20
N PHE A 366 -33.27 16.71 12.13
CA PHE A 366 -32.92 16.66 13.56
C PHE A 366 -33.09 17.98 14.33
N LYS A 367 -33.96 18.91 13.87
CA LYS A 367 -34.41 20.01 14.72
C LYS A 367 -35.27 19.46 15.89
N THR A 368 -36.07 18.44 15.61
CA THR A 368 -36.70 17.57 16.60
C THR A 368 -36.36 16.10 16.31
N SER A 369 -36.31 15.27 17.33
CA SER A 369 -36.04 13.85 17.16
C SER A 369 -37.00 12.98 17.96
N ASN A 370 -37.26 11.80 17.45
CA ASN A 370 -38.01 10.75 18.09
C ASN A 370 -37.10 9.52 18.30
N THR A 371 -37.39 8.76 19.34
CA THR A 371 -36.68 7.50 19.60
C THR A 371 -37.69 6.35 19.69
N THR A 372 -37.44 5.29 18.94
CA THR A 372 -38.25 4.08 18.94
C THR A 372 -37.37 2.89 19.25
N ILE A 373 -37.74 2.08 20.23
CA ILE A 373 -37.04 0.83 20.53
C ILE A 373 -37.29 -0.15 19.41
N MET A 374 -36.25 -0.76 18.92
CA MET A 374 -36.30 -1.83 17.90
C MET A 374 -36.55 -3.17 18.61
N THR A 375 -37.33 -4.03 18.04
CA THR A 375 -37.66 -5.35 18.60
C THR A 375 -37.00 -6.47 17.82
N SER A 376 -36.62 -7.52 18.51
CA SER A 376 -36.10 -8.76 17.90
C SER A 376 -37.13 -9.90 18.10
N PRO A 377 -38.04 -10.12 17.15
CA PRO A 377 -39.13 -11.08 17.34
C PRO A 377 -38.67 -12.53 17.52
N LEU A 378 -37.50 -12.86 16.92
CA LEU A 378 -36.92 -14.19 16.98
C LEU A 378 -35.78 -14.33 18.00
N SER A 379 -35.45 -13.26 18.72
CA SER A 379 -34.32 -13.20 19.66
C SER A 379 -32.98 -13.63 19.03
N ASP A 380 -32.79 -13.32 17.76
CA ASP A 380 -31.68 -13.75 16.91
C ASP A 380 -30.70 -12.62 16.56
N ASN A 381 -30.67 -11.55 17.34
CA ASN A 381 -29.90 -10.34 17.10
C ASN A 381 -30.31 -9.53 15.86
N ASN A 382 -31.40 -9.90 15.18
CA ASN A 382 -32.00 -9.09 14.13
C ASN A 382 -33.13 -8.25 14.73
N TYR A 383 -33.05 -6.97 14.49
CA TYR A 383 -33.97 -5.97 15.06
C TYR A 383 -34.76 -5.29 13.96
N THR A 384 -36.00 -4.98 14.25
CA THR A 384 -36.87 -4.25 13.33
C THR A 384 -37.70 -3.25 14.06
N THR A 385 -38.04 -2.18 13.39
CA THR A 385 -39.09 -1.21 13.77
C THR A 385 -39.64 -0.58 12.51
N SER A 386 -40.75 0.13 12.62
CA SER A 386 -41.33 0.86 11.49
C SER A 386 -41.61 2.29 11.87
N VAL A 387 -41.33 3.20 10.96
CA VAL A 387 -41.63 4.62 11.10
C VAL A 387 -42.85 4.95 10.24
N SER A 388 -43.89 5.54 10.86
CA SER A 388 -45.04 6.02 10.11
C SER A 388 -44.67 7.24 9.26
N ILE A 389 -45.01 7.21 7.99
CA ILE A 389 -44.70 8.28 7.03
C ILE A 389 -45.86 9.27 7.04
N PRO A 390 -45.66 10.56 7.42
CA PRO A 390 -46.74 11.50 7.64
C PRO A 390 -47.41 11.94 6.31
N SER A 391 -46.68 11.99 5.23
CA SER A 391 -47.19 12.42 3.92
C SER A 391 -46.27 11.96 2.83
N TYR A 392 -46.73 11.92 1.58
CA TYR A 392 -45.88 11.92 0.39
C TYR A 392 -45.02 13.21 0.38
N GLU A 393 -43.84 13.20 -0.21
CA GLU A 393 -42.82 14.25 -0.13
C GLU A 393 -42.22 14.38 1.29
N SER A 394 -41.91 13.22 1.94
CA SER A 394 -41.28 13.19 3.26
C SER A 394 -39.83 12.73 3.17
N LYS A 395 -38.94 13.37 3.92
CA LYS A 395 -37.56 12.98 4.14
C LYS A 395 -37.39 12.47 5.55
N LEU A 396 -37.08 11.16 5.68
CA LEU A 396 -36.76 10.56 6.98
C LEU A 396 -35.25 10.56 7.18
N ASP A 397 -34.76 11.27 8.16
CA ASP A 397 -33.36 11.20 8.64
C ASP A 397 -33.29 10.35 9.90
N TYR A 398 -32.28 9.45 10.02
CA TYR A 398 -32.21 8.58 11.18
C TYR A 398 -30.81 8.02 11.42
N TYR A 399 -30.57 7.51 12.62
CA TYR A 399 -29.46 6.64 12.98
C TYR A 399 -29.92 5.55 13.94
N ILE A 400 -29.12 4.48 14.07
CA ILE A 400 -29.39 3.36 14.95
C ILE A 400 -28.41 3.40 16.11
N SER A 401 -28.87 3.08 17.32
CA SER A 401 -28.07 3.07 18.54
C SER A 401 -28.26 1.78 19.33
N ALA A 402 -27.16 1.32 20.00
CA ALA A 402 -27.17 0.19 20.92
C ALA A 402 -26.20 0.46 22.08
N VAL A 403 -26.45 -0.14 23.26
CA VAL A 403 -25.60 0.01 24.44
C VAL A 403 -25.14 -1.37 24.93
N ASP A 404 -23.84 -1.55 25.17
CA ASP A 404 -23.31 -2.80 25.72
C ASP A 404 -23.42 -2.89 27.24
N CYS A 405 -22.99 -4.03 27.83
CA CYS A 405 -23.07 -4.26 29.28
C CYS A 405 -22.08 -3.39 30.09
N PHE A 406 -21.14 -2.72 29.45
CA PHE A 406 -20.23 -1.77 30.10
C PHE A 406 -20.72 -0.31 29.99
N GLY A 407 -21.89 -0.10 29.39
CA GLY A 407 -22.48 1.23 29.21
C GLY A 407 -21.91 2.00 28.03
N ARG A 408 -21.12 1.36 27.14
CA ARG A 408 -20.59 1.97 25.92
C ARG A 408 -21.72 2.09 24.87
N VAL A 409 -21.87 3.29 24.34
CA VAL A 409 -22.90 3.60 23.33
C VAL A 409 -22.30 3.48 21.95
N TYR A 410 -22.92 2.69 21.09
CA TYR A 410 -22.59 2.53 19.69
C TYR A 410 -23.68 3.13 18.82
N LYS A 411 -23.27 3.82 17.76
CA LYS A 411 -24.20 4.47 16.82
C LYS A 411 -23.81 4.11 15.38
N LEU A 412 -24.77 4.06 14.49
CA LEU A 412 -24.54 3.87 13.06
C LEU A 412 -25.46 4.82 12.25
N PRO A 413 -24.91 5.81 11.51
CA PRO A 413 -23.49 6.18 11.46
C PRO A 413 -22.96 6.63 12.81
N SER A 414 -21.66 6.47 13.08
CA SER A 414 -21.06 6.80 14.38
C SER A 414 -20.99 8.31 14.64
N TYR A 415 -20.80 9.11 13.60
CA TYR A 415 -20.71 10.58 13.67
C TYR A 415 -22.06 11.23 13.38
N THR A 416 -22.99 11.10 14.34
CA THR A 416 -24.38 11.56 14.20
C THR A 416 -24.57 13.09 14.16
N ASP A 417 -23.59 13.88 14.58
CA ASP A 417 -23.69 15.35 14.49
C ASP A 417 -23.56 15.86 13.04
N LYS A 418 -23.03 15.05 12.14
CA LYS A 418 -22.81 15.40 10.74
C LYS A 418 -23.47 14.47 9.74
N TYR A 419 -23.57 13.18 10.07
CA TYR A 419 -24.03 12.15 9.15
C TYR A 419 -25.21 11.38 9.70
N HIS A 420 -26.27 11.26 8.87
CA HIS A 420 -27.44 10.43 9.14
C HIS A 420 -27.76 9.61 7.90
N TYR A 421 -28.43 8.51 8.07
CA TYR A 421 -29.13 7.90 6.97
C TYR A 421 -30.32 8.77 6.60
N SER A 422 -30.56 8.95 5.30
CA SER A 422 -31.73 9.69 4.81
C SER A 422 -32.47 8.84 3.80
N VAL A 423 -33.77 8.77 3.91
CA VAL A 423 -34.67 8.14 2.94
C VAL A 423 -35.72 9.16 2.52
N TYR A 424 -35.82 9.35 1.23
CA TYR A 424 -36.85 10.23 0.65
C TYR A 424 -38.01 9.42 0.09
N ILE A 425 -39.24 9.81 0.42
CA ILE A 425 -40.48 9.23 -0.07
C ILE A 425 -41.20 10.34 -0.81
N GLY A 426 -41.16 10.36 -2.11
CA GLY A 426 -41.68 11.41 -2.95
C GLY A 426 -41.17 11.33 -4.38
N THR A 427 -41.55 12.33 -5.20
CA THR A 427 -41.12 12.41 -6.61
C THR A 427 -39.61 12.43 -6.74
N ASP A 428 -39.06 11.54 -7.52
CA ASP A 428 -37.62 11.47 -7.72
C ASP A 428 -37.14 12.56 -8.70
N THR A 429 -36.21 13.34 -8.24
CA THR A 429 -35.53 14.40 -9.03
C THR A 429 -34.01 14.23 -9.04
N VAL A 430 -33.51 13.14 -8.44
CA VAL A 430 -32.08 12.85 -8.32
C VAL A 430 -31.62 12.10 -9.55
N LYS A 431 -30.63 12.63 -10.25
CA LYS A 431 -30.07 11.98 -11.44
C LYS A 431 -29.10 10.86 -11.05
N PRO A 432 -28.98 9.81 -11.89
CA PRO A 432 -27.96 8.79 -11.72
C PRO A 432 -26.55 9.38 -11.60
N VAL A 433 -25.67 8.68 -10.91
CA VAL A 433 -24.23 8.99 -10.83
C VAL A 433 -23.48 8.00 -11.73
N ILE A 434 -22.66 8.53 -12.65
CA ILE A 434 -21.86 7.73 -13.56
C ILE A 434 -20.39 7.92 -13.25
N THR A 435 -19.66 6.82 -13.13
CA THR A 435 -18.18 6.77 -13.06
C THR A 435 -17.64 5.98 -14.25
N HIS A 436 -16.60 6.46 -14.90
CA HIS A 436 -16.00 5.81 -16.06
C HIS A 436 -14.57 6.28 -16.28
N THR A 437 -13.66 5.36 -16.57
CA THR A 437 -12.29 5.69 -16.97
C THR A 437 -12.27 6.02 -18.46
N ARG A 438 -11.89 7.25 -18.79
CA ARG A 438 -11.84 7.74 -20.18
C ARG A 438 -10.90 6.89 -21.03
N LEU A 439 -11.37 6.51 -22.23
CA LEU A 439 -10.58 5.88 -23.28
C LEU A 439 -10.10 6.96 -24.27
N SER A 440 -8.79 6.94 -24.63
CA SER A 440 -8.18 8.02 -25.41
C SER A 440 -7.74 7.62 -26.82
N SER A 441 -7.08 6.47 -26.99
CA SER A 441 -6.56 6.03 -28.29
C SER A 441 -6.41 4.52 -28.37
N PHE A 442 -6.51 4.00 -29.59
CA PHE A 442 -6.18 2.61 -29.95
C PHE A 442 -5.51 2.57 -31.31
N PHE A 443 -4.84 1.48 -31.62
CA PHE A 443 -4.42 1.25 -32.99
C PHE A 443 -5.55 0.68 -33.85
N GLU A 444 -5.54 0.99 -35.14
CA GLU A 444 -6.58 0.64 -36.11
C GLU A 444 -6.97 -0.85 -36.17
N LYS A 445 -6.04 -1.74 -35.71
CA LYS A 445 -6.26 -3.20 -35.73
C LYS A 445 -6.85 -3.74 -34.43
N VAL A 446 -7.20 -2.89 -33.48
CA VAL A 446 -7.87 -3.35 -32.25
C VAL A 446 -9.20 -4.06 -32.61
N LYS A 447 -9.36 -5.25 -32.10
CA LYS A 447 -10.53 -6.09 -32.45
C LYS A 447 -11.78 -5.71 -31.67
N SER A 448 -11.62 -5.24 -30.45
CA SER A 448 -12.71 -4.94 -29.54
C SER A 448 -12.32 -3.87 -28.54
N ILE A 449 -13.25 -3.01 -28.17
CA ILE A 449 -13.10 -1.98 -27.14
C ILE A 449 -14.19 -2.23 -26.11
N ASP A 450 -13.79 -2.45 -24.87
CA ASP A 450 -14.71 -2.65 -23.77
C ASP A 450 -15.05 -1.30 -23.13
N PHE A 451 -16.34 -1.01 -23.03
CA PHE A 451 -16.84 0.13 -22.28
C PHE A 451 -17.42 -0.38 -20.97
N GLU A 452 -16.92 0.16 -19.88
CA GLU A 452 -17.35 -0.16 -18.53
C GLU A 452 -17.64 1.12 -17.77
N ALA A 453 -18.75 1.13 -17.03
CA ALA A 453 -19.16 2.26 -16.20
C ALA A 453 -19.76 1.75 -14.89
N GLY A 454 -19.40 2.41 -13.79
CA GLY A 454 -20.15 2.32 -12.55
C GLY A 454 -21.35 3.28 -12.62
N VAL A 455 -22.57 2.76 -12.37
CA VAL A 455 -23.77 3.62 -12.37
C VAL A 455 -24.62 3.29 -11.16
N THR A 456 -24.88 4.32 -10.33
CA THR A 456 -25.73 4.20 -9.13
C THR A 456 -26.86 5.21 -9.16
N ASP A 457 -27.91 4.91 -8.42
CA ASP A 457 -29.05 5.78 -8.27
C ASP A 457 -29.72 5.59 -6.89
N ASN A 458 -30.37 6.65 -6.38
CA ASN A 458 -31.03 6.62 -5.07
C ASN A 458 -32.24 5.68 -5.04
N ILE A 459 -32.94 5.49 -6.17
CA ILE A 459 -34.04 4.52 -6.31
C ILE A 459 -33.54 3.30 -7.10
N ALA A 460 -33.33 3.47 -8.39
CA ALA A 460 -32.80 2.41 -9.25
C ALA A 460 -32.39 2.97 -10.62
N VAL A 461 -31.35 2.40 -11.19
CA VAL A 461 -30.97 2.62 -12.58
C VAL A 461 -31.90 1.81 -13.48
N ASP A 462 -32.44 2.44 -14.52
CA ASP A 462 -33.25 1.78 -15.54
C ASP A 462 -32.39 1.34 -16.72
N THR A 463 -31.77 2.30 -17.40
CA THR A 463 -31.04 2.03 -18.65
C THR A 463 -29.69 2.76 -18.63
N VAL A 464 -28.65 2.05 -19.08
CA VAL A 464 -27.32 2.63 -19.32
C VAL A 464 -26.92 2.31 -20.76
N PHE A 465 -26.49 3.31 -21.50
CA PHE A 465 -26.01 3.08 -22.86
C PHE A 465 -24.88 4.06 -23.23
N LEU A 466 -24.06 3.61 -24.16
CA LEU A 466 -23.08 4.38 -24.86
C LEU A 466 -23.77 5.03 -26.06
N GLU A 467 -23.72 6.33 -26.19
CA GLU A 467 -23.98 7.04 -27.43
C GLU A 467 -22.64 7.38 -28.08
N TYR A 468 -22.47 7.02 -29.35
CA TYR A 468 -21.19 7.22 -30.04
C TYR A 468 -21.39 7.67 -31.48
N ILE A 469 -20.39 8.39 -31.99
CA ILE A 469 -20.34 8.92 -33.36
C ILE A 469 -19.00 8.55 -33.97
N VAL A 470 -19.02 7.85 -35.09
CA VAL A 470 -17.83 7.57 -35.90
C VAL A 470 -17.56 8.77 -36.81
N ASN A 471 -16.39 9.37 -36.65
CA ASN A 471 -15.98 10.57 -37.37
C ASN A 471 -17.04 11.71 -37.31
N ASN A 472 -17.62 12.09 -38.43
CA ASN A 472 -18.68 13.07 -38.54
C ASN A 472 -20.04 12.45 -38.92
N GLY A 473 -20.22 11.15 -38.63
CA GLY A 473 -21.44 10.42 -38.88
C GLY A 473 -22.60 10.78 -37.96
N THR A 474 -23.65 9.95 -37.97
CA THR A 474 -24.80 10.07 -37.09
C THR A 474 -24.57 9.36 -35.78
N PRO A 475 -25.19 9.82 -34.68
CA PRO A 475 -25.13 9.11 -33.39
C PRO A 475 -25.71 7.69 -33.50
N SER A 476 -25.05 6.78 -32.84
CA SER A 476 -25.44 5.38 -32.64
C SER A 476 -25.41 5.02 -31.17
N HIS A 477 -26.15 4.00 -30.77
CA HIS A 477 -26.25 3.59 -29.38
C HIS A 477 -25.81 2.14 -29.17
N LEU A 478 -25.12 1.90 -28.06
CA LEU A 478 -24.75 0.57 -27.58
C LEU A 478 -25.19 0.44 -26.11
N GLY A 479 -26.19 -0.42 -25.84
CA GLY A 479 -26.64 -0.67 -24.46
C GLY A 479 -25.54 -1.29 -23.62
N LEU A 480 -25.29 -0.75 -22.41
CA LEU A 480 -24.40 -1.36 -21.43
C LEU A 480 -25.23 -2.24 -20.49
N ILE A 481 -24.77 -3.48 -20.26
CA ILE A 481 -25.50 -4.51 -19.53
C ILE A 481 -24.93 -4.58 -18.11
N SER A 482 -25.81 -4.63 -17.10
CA SER A 482 -25.39 -4.80 -15.71
C SER A 482 -24.72 -6.18 -15.52
N ILE A 483 -23.53 -6.15 -14.90
CA ILE A 483 -22.77 -7.35 -14.51
C ILE A 483 -22.71 -7.55 -12.99
N GLY A 484 -23.51 -6.76 -12.25
CA GLY A 484 -23.54 -6.73 -10.79
C GLY A 484 -22.69 -5.61 -10.19
N ASN A 485 -22.82 -5.36 -8.90
CA ASN A 485 -22.09 -4.32 -8.14
C ASN A 485 -22.11 -2.95 -8.82
N ASP A 486 -23.29 -2.54 -9.28
CA ASP A 486 -23.52 -1.27 -9.98
C ASP A 486 -22.65 -1.06 -11.23
N THR A 487 -22.08 -2.13 -11.77
CA THR A 487 -21.19 -2.09 -12.94
C THR A 487 -21.97 -2.50 -14.20
N TYR A 488 -21.81 -1.69 -15.25
CA TYR A 488 -22.42 -1.87 -16.56
C TYR A 488 -21.35 -1.97 -17.63
N LYS A 489 -21.47 -2.95 -18.52
CA LYS A 489 -20.43 -3.23 -19.52
C LYS A 489 -21.01 -3.67 -20.86
N ASN A 490 -20.31 -3.30 -21.95
CA ASN A 490 -20.48 -3.91 -23.27
C ASN A 490 -19.24 -3.66 -24.13
N THR A 491 -19.14 -4.36 -25.24
CA THR A 491 -17.99 -4.34 -26.14
C THR A 491 -18.39 -3.79 -27.51
N LEU A 492 -17.65 -2.81 -28.00
CA LEU A 492 -17.74 -2.28 -29.34
C LEU A 492 -16.68 -2.96 -30.21
N TYR A 493 -17.04 -3.27 -31.46
CA TYR A 493 -16.14 -3.92 -32.41
C TYR A 493 -15.79 -2.95 -33.54
N PRO A 494 -14.62 -2.28 -33.53
CA PRO A 494 -14.24 -1.29 -34.54
C PRO A 494 -14.23 -1.83 -35.97
N GLY A 495 -13.89 -3.12 -36.15
CA GLY A 495 -13.93 -3.75 -37.47
C GLY A 495 -15.32 -3.79 -38.11
N ALA A 496 -16.39 -3.91 -37.33
CA ALA A 496 -17.77 -3.83 -37.82
C ALA A 496 -18.17 -2.40 -38.27
N LEU A 497 -17.42 -1.40 -37.83
CA LEU A 497 -17.61 0.04 -38.16
C LEU A 497 -16.66 0.48 -39.27
N ALA A 498 -15.88 -0.43 -39.87
CA ALA A 498 -14.86 -0.19 -40.87
C ALA A 498 -13.83 0.90 -40.46
N ILE A 499 -13.47 0.94 -39.16
CA ILE A 499 -12.50 1.91 -38.62
C ILE A 499 -11.11 1.64 -39.20
N THR A 500 -10.45 2.73 -39.60
CA THR A 500 -9.07 2.75 -40.12
C THR A 500 -8.23 3.78 -39.34
N GLY A 501 -6.91 3.77 -39.55
CA GLY A 501 -6.04 4.78 -38.95
C GLY A 501 -6.39 6.20 -39.40
N GLY A 502 -6.44 7.13 -38.46
CA GLY A 502 -6.90 8.51 -38.64
C GLY A 502 -8.37 8.72 -38.29
N ASP A 503 -9.16 7.65 -38.20
CA ASP A 503 -10.54 7.73 -37.72
C ASP A 503 -10.66 8.05 -36.24
N SER A 504 -11.87 8.46 -35.84
CA SER A 504 -12.17 8.71 -34.42
C SER A 504 -13.58 8.26 -34.06
N ILE A 505 -13.74 7.88 -32.81
CA ILE A 505 -15.06 7.69 -32.20
C ILE A 505 -15.21 8.73 -31.10
N ARG A 506 -16.22 9.59 -31.25
CA ARG A 506 -16.67 10.43 -30.14
C ARG A 506 -17.75 9.68 -29.39
N TYR A 507 -17.68 9.67 -28.05
CA TYR A 507 -18.65 8.93 -27.25
C TYR A 507 -19.00 9.65 -25.94
N ARG A 508 -20.16 9.30 -25.39
CA ARG A 508 -20.60 9.65 -24.05
C ARG A 508 -21.44 8.51 -23.47
N ILE A 509 -21.47 8.41 -22.14
CA ILE A 509 -22.31 7.44 -21.44
C ILE A 509 -23.55 8.17 -20.96
N ILE A 510 -24.71 7.54 -21.14
CA ILE A 510 -26.00 8.07 -20.73
C ILE A 510 -26.65 7.06 -19.81
N ALA A 511 -27.15 7.52 -18.67
CA ALA A 511 -27.91 6.72 -17.72
C ALA A 511 -29.25 7.36 -17.44
N LEU A 512 -30.29 6.53 -17.39
CA LEU A 512 -31.65 6.88 -17.00
C LEU A 512 -32.01 6.09 -15.73
N ASP A 513 -32.69 6.73 -14.79
CA ASP A 513 -33.24 6.06 -13.62
C ASP A 513 -34.65 5.50 -13.88
N LYS A 514 -35.22 4.84 -12.85
CA LYS A 514 -36.57 4.29 -12.86
C LYS A 514 -37.64 5.21 -12.30
N ALA A 515 -37.37 6.52 -12.21
CA ALA A 515 -38.38 7.47 -11.78
C ALA A 515 -39.61 7.48 -12.72
N GLY A 516 -40.76 7.84 -12.22
CA GLY A 516 -41.98 8.01 -13.02
C GLY A 516 -41.79 9.01 -14.16
N THR A 517 -40.94 10.00 -13.94
CA THR A 517 -40.37 10.86 -15.00
C THR A 517 -38.85 10.64 -14.97
N PRO A 518 -38.29 9.82 -15.88
CA PRO A 518 -36.86 9.44 -15.79
C PRO A 518 -35.92 10.63 -15.78
N ASN A 519 -35.01 10.64 -14.83
CA ASN A 519 -33.91 11.61 -14.79
C ASN A 519 -32.72 11.10 -15.60
N GLU A 520 -32.18 11.97 -16.46
CA GLU A 520 -31.06 11.64 -17.32
C GLU A 520 -29.74 12.22 -16.83
N LYS A 521 -28.70 11.42 -16.85
CA LYS A 521 -27.31 11.81 -16.62
C LYS A 521 -26.43 11.47 -17.81
N LEU A 522 -25.58 12.43 -18.19
CA LEU A 522 -24.57 12.25 -19.23
C LEU A 522 -23.18 12.33 -18.62
N LEU A 523 -22.25 11.52 -19.14
CA LEU A 523 -20.82 11.62 -18.86
C LEU A 523 -20.02 11.52 -20.18
N PRO A 524 -19.27 12.59 -20.58
CA PRO A 524 -19.10 13.86 -19.88
C PRO A 524 -20.43 14.68 -19.85
N SER A 525 -20.57 15.56 -18.89
CA SER A 525 -21.77 16.38 -18.72
C SER A 525 -22.00 17.37 -19.88
N ALA A 526 -20.94 17.69 -20.61
CA ALA A 526 -20.95 18.49 -21.82
C ALA A 526 -19.91 17.97 -22.82
N GLY A 527 -20.24 18.00 -24.10
CA GLY A 527 -19.36 17.53 -25.16
C GLY A 527 -19.24 15.99 -25.22
N TRP A 528 -18.07 15.50 -25.61
CA TRP A 528 -17.82 14.10 -25.92
C TRP A 528 -16.40 13.71 -25.52
N TYR A 529 -16.20 12.52 -25.04
CA TYR A 529 -14.89 11.86 -25.06
C TYR A 529 -14.55 11.47 -26.50
N THR A 530 -13.28 11.44 -26.84
CA THR A 530 -12.84 11.05 -28.17
C THR A 530 -11.80 9.94 -28.07
N ILE A 531 -12.05 8.85 -28.79
CA ILE A 531 -11.09 7.80 -29.07
C ILE A 531 -10.51 8.06 -30.46
N LYS A 532 -9.18 8.11 -30.56
CA LYS A 532 -8.47 8.19 -31.84
C LYS A 532 -7.97 6.83 -32.26
N PHE A 533 -8.02 6.53 -33.55
CA PHE A 533 -7.45 5.32 -34.10
C PHE A 533 -6.19 5.66 -34.87
N GLU A 534 -5.09 5.11 -34.40
CA GLU A 534 -3.76 5.38 -34.92
C GLU A 534 -3.34 4.31 -35.93
N SER A 535 -2.73 4.73 -37.05
CA SER A 535 -2.19 3.82 -38.07
C SER A 535 -0.95 3.09 -37.52
N LEU A 536 -0.80 1.86 -37.92
CA LEU A 536 0.40 1.07 -37.68
C LEU A 536 1.30 1.04 -38.92
N ASN A 537 2.61 1.05 -38.69
CA ASN A 537 3.58 0.71 -39.71
C ASN A 537 3.50 -0.80 -40.04
N PRO A 538 4.06 -1.25 -41.16
CA PRO A 538 4.21 -2.68 -41.44
C PRO A 538 4.95 -3.42 -40.35
N VAL A 539 4.54 -4.68 -40.07
CA VAL A 539 5.24 -5.53 -39.09
C VAL A 539 6.68 -5.73 -39.51
N ALA A 540 7.60 -5.57 -38.59
CA ALA A 540 9.04 -5.77 -38.80
C ALA A 540 9.62 -6.83 -37.85
N ASN A 541 10.78 -7.36 -38.20
CA ASN A 541 11.52 -8.28 -37.32
C ASN A 541 12.45 -7.53 -36.36
N LYS A 542 12.80 -6.29 -36.67
CA LYS A 542 13.66 -5.43 -35.85
C LYS A 542 13.32 -3.96 -36.06
N TYR A 543 13.72 -3.14 -35.11
CA TYR A 543 13.62 -1.68 -35.18
C TYR A 543 14.88 -1.04 -34.59
N LEU A 544 15.43 -0.04 -35.30
CA LEU A 544 16.62 0.71 -34.88
C LEU A 544 16.40 2.19 -35.16
N THR A 545 16.78 3.04 -34.22
CA THR A 545 16.75 4.49 -34.39
C THR A 545 17.73 5.18 -33.45
N ASN A 546 18.34 6.27 -33.97
CA ASN A 546 19.02 7.28 -33.16
C ASN A 546 18.11 8.52 -32.92
N PHE A 547 16.84 8.38 -33.19
CA PHE A 547 15.79 9.41 -33.09
C PHE A 547 15.92 10.63 -34.01
N SER A 548 16.96 10.79 -34.76
CA SER A 548 17.17 11.93 -35.68
C SER A 548 16.27 11.89 -36.92
N GLY A 549 15.02 11.67 -36.82
CA GLY A 549 14.06 11.54 -37.93
C GLY A 549 12.88 10.64 -37.58
N ALA A 550 12.84 10.15 -36.38
CA ALA A 550 11.85 9.17 -35.91
C ALA A 550 10.54 9.80 -35.38
N SER A 551 10.26 11.08 -35.62
CA SER A 551 9.12 11.81 -35.04
C SER A 551 7.75 11.19 -35.37
N GLY A 552 7.63 10.45 -36.47
CA GLY A 552 6.41 9.75 -36.89
C GLY A 552 6.33 8.29 -36.42
N ASP A 553 7.41 7.74 -35.88
CA ASP A 553 7.49 6.30 -35.56
C ASP A 553 6.83 5.96 -34.23
N PHE A 554 6.60 6.96 -33.39
CA PHE A 554 6.02 6.79 -32.06
C PHE A 554 4.67 7.51 -31.94
N LEU A 555 3.77 6.89 -31.21
CA LEU A 555 2.61 7.54 -30.63
C LEU A 555 3.00 8.00 -29.22
N ASN A 556 3.19 9.30 -29.06
CA ASN A 556 3.64 9.91 -27.83
C ASN A 556 2.47 10.50 -27.05
N ASP A 557 2.43 10.19 -25.78
CA ASP A 557 1.58 10.83 -24.77
C ASP A 557 2.50 11.32 -23.63
N GLY A 558 2.83 12.61 -23.71
CA GLY A 558 3.79 13.28 -22.83
C GLY A 558 5.27 13.10 -23.19
N PHE A 559 5.67 12.10 -23.97
CA PHE A 559 7.03 12.02 -24.50
C PHE A 559 7.22 12.94 -25.72
N THR A 560 8.46 13.38 -25.93
CA THR A 560 8.90 14.14 -27.10
C THR A 560 10.20 13.55 -27.67
N ILE A 561 10.42 13.76 -28.96
CA ILE A 561 11.71 13.46 -29.60
C ILE A 561 12.46 14.78 -29.80
N SER A 562 13.49 14.99 -29.01
CA SER A 562 14.25 16.25 -28.99
C SER A 562 15.68 16.02 -28.46
N LYS A 563 16.48 17.08 -28.44
CA LYS A 563 17.77 17.10 -27.74
C LYS A 563 17.57 17.84 -26.43
N PRO A 564 17.54 17.15 -25.27
CA PRO A 564 17.44 17.85 -23.97
C PRO A 564 18.68 18.68 -23.69
N SER A 565 18.55 19.64 -22.82
CA SER A 565 19.72 20.41 -22.35
C SER A 565 20.77 19.51 -21.74
N GLY A 566 22.03 19.65 -22.16
CA GLY A 566 23.14 18.78 -21.71
C GLY A 566 23.40 17.56 -22.60
N PHE A 567 22.60 17.33 -23.66
CA PHE A 567 22.73 16.19 -24.56
C PHE A 567 23.00 16.64 -26.00
N SER A 568 23.93 15.95 -26.69
CA SER A 568 24.31 16.30 -28.06
C SER A 568 23.46 15.59 -29.12
N GLU A 569 22.85 14.45 -28.77
CA GLU A 569 22.07 13.65 -29.67
C GLU A 569 20.56 13.80 -29.47
N TYR A 570 19.76 13.32 -30.44
CA TYR A 570 18.32 13.23 -30.28
C TYR A 570 17.95 12.04 -29.38
N GLY A 571 17.02 12.25 -28.46
CA GLY A 571 16.46 11.20 -27.61
C GLY A 571 14.95 11.25 -27.55
N LEU A 572 14.35 10.15 -27.17
CA LEU A 572 12.98 10.05 -26.74
C LEU A 572 12.90 10.44 -25.25
N ASN A 573 12.22 11.53 -24.95
CA ASN A 573 12.27 12.18 -23.64
C ASN A 573 10.89 12.34 -23.01
N THR A 574 10.81 12.17 -21.70
CA THR A 574 9.69 12.73 -20.90
C THR A 574 9.81 14.26 -20.80
N PRO A 575 8.83 14.98 -20.22
CA PRO A 575 9.05 16.33 -19.72
C PRO A 575 10.19 16.41 -18.71
N HIS A 576 10.85 17.55 -18.59
CA HIS A 576 11.98 17.80 -17.70
C HIS A 576 11.80 19.11 -16.91
N PRO A 577 11.42 19.08 -15.62
CA PRO A 577 11.01 17.90 -14.86
C PRO A 577 9.69 17.30 -15.39
N TYR A 578 9.43 16.03 -15.09
CA TYR A 578 8.09 15.48 -15.28
C TYR A 578 7.18 16.02 -14.15
N ALA A 579 5.88 16.18 -14.44
CA ALA A 579 4.95 16.70 -13.45
C ALA A 579 4.46 15.58 -12.53
N SER A 580 4.33 15.88 -11.24
CA SER A 580 3.46 15.14 -10.33
C SER A 580 2.04 15.72 -10.40
N PRO A 581 0.98 14.96 -10.16
CA PRO A 581 -0.40 15.46 -10.20
C PRO A 581 -0.78 16.25 -8.95
N GLU A 582 -0.09 17.35 -8.64
CA GLU A 582 -0.34 18.19 -7.46
C GLU A 582 -1.80 18.69 -7.33
N ASP A 583 -2.56 18.75 -8.44
CA ASP A 583 -3.91 19.33 -8.47
C ASP A 583 -5.05 18.30 -8.61
N THR A 584 -4.76 17.01 -8.72
CA THR A 584 -5.76 15.95 -8.86
C THR A 584 -5.52 14.86 -7.82
N ILE A 585 -6.08 15.02 -6.64
CA ILE A 585 -6.05 14.07 -5.55
C ILE A 585 -6.39 12.66 -6.07
N GLY A 586 -5.37 11.79 -6.15
CA GLY A 586 -5.52 10.37 -6.43
C GLY A 586 -5.19 9.90 -7.84
N ASP A 587 -4.76 10.74 -8.77
CA ASP A 587 -4.39 10.31 -10.12
C ASP A 587 -2.86 10.24 -10.28
N SER A 588 -2.35 9.05 -10.53
CA SER A 588 -0.97 8.85 -10.99
C SER A 588 -0.82 9.37 -12.44
N ILE A 589 0.35 9.91 -12.77
CA ILE A 589 0.67 10.28 -14.15
C ILE A 589 1.40 9.10 -14.83
N GLY A 590 0.99 8.81 -16.06
CA GLY A 590 1.68 7.85 -16.91
C GLY A 590 2.03 8.51 -18.24
N TYR A 591 3.29 8.87 -18.45
CA TYR A 591 3.79 9.28 -19.77
C TYR A 591 4.09 8.05 -20.60
N THR A 592 3.69 8.02 -21.87
CA THR A 592 3.93 6.87 -22.74
C THR A 592 4.47 7.26 -24.12
N ALA A 593 5.33 6.40 -24.66
CA ALA A 593 5.76 6.42 -26.04
C ALA A 593 5.61 5.04 -26.66
N THR A 594 4.70 4.88 -27.59
CA THR A 594 4.35 3.61 -28.19
C THR A 594 4.88 3.53 -29.63
N LEU A 595 5.70 2.52 -29.92
CA LEU A 595 6.25 2.29 -31.23
C LEU A 595 5.14 1.88 -32.20
N ARG A 596 4.94 2.62 -33.30
CA ARG A 596 3.93 2.32 -34.33
C ARG A 596 4.28 1.12 -35.22
N THR A 597 5.53 0.64 -35.16
CA THR A 597 5.99 -0.54 -35.87
C THR A 597 5.84 -1.77 -34.99
N PRO A 598 4.85 -2.65 -35.24
CA PRO A 598 4.72 -3.88 -34.50
C PRO A 598 5.91 -4.82 -34.82
N LEU A 599 6.42 -5.48 -33.82
CA LEU A 599 7.59 -6.35 -33.95
C LEU A 599 7.18 -7.82 -33.83
N LYS A 600 7.75 -8.65 -34.71
CA LYS A 600 7.53 -10.09 -34.65
C LYS A 600 8.46 -10.70 -33.60
N PHE A 601 7.89 -11.31 -32.58
CA PHE A 601 8.65 -11.91 -31.49
C PHE A 601 9.34 -13.21 -31.91
N ASP A 602 10.64 -13.30 -31.70
CA ASP A 602 11.44 -14.48 -32.09
C ASP A 602 11.29 -15.62 -31.08
N ALA A 603 11.56 -16.85 -31.51
CA ALA A 603 11.49 -18.03 -30.66
C ALA A 603 12.47 -17.99 -29.48
N LYS A 604 13.59 -17.28 -29.62
CA LYS A 604 14.60 -17.10 -28.59
C LYS A 604 14.39 -15.85 -27.74
N GLY A 605 13.45 -15.01 -28.15
CA GLY A 605 13.17 -13.72 -27.52
C GLY A 605 13.69 -12.55 -28.33
N MET A 606 13.62 -11.38 -27.71
CA MET A 606 14.05 -10.10 -28.28
C MET A 606 15.06 -9.42 -27.35
N MET A 607 16.06 -8.77 -27.93
CA MET A 607 16.92 -7.84 -27.23
C MET A 607 16.40 -6.42 -27.46
N ILE A 608 16.24 -5.67 -26.39
CA ILE A 608 15.93 -4.24 -26.41
C ILE A 608 17.14 -3.54 -25.79
N SER A 609 17.81 -2.68 -26.53
CA SER A 609 18.94 -1.94 -25.99
C SER A 609 18.90 -0.48 -26.39
N PHE A 610 19.33 0.39 -25.49
CA PHE A 610 19.40 1.83 -25.69
C PHE A 610 20.38 2.46 -24.70
N LYS A 611 20.77 3.70 -24.92
CA LYS A 611 21.40 4.53 -23.91
C LYS A 611 20.32 5.32 -23.16
N GLU A 612 20.50 5.52 -21.87
CA GLU A 612 19.51 6.22 -21.07
C GLU A 612 20.07 6.94 -19.85
N VAL A 613 19.30 7.91 -19.36
CA VAL A 613 19.39 8.47 -18.00
C VAL A 613 18.00 8.41 -17.40
N VAL A 614 17.91 7.87 -16.18
CA VAL A 614 16.66 7.80 -15.41
C VAL A 614 16.84 8.52 -14.08
N LEU A 615 16.20 9.68 -13.94
CA LEU A 615 16.15 10.45 -12.70
C LEU A 615 14.69 10.63 -12.30
N VAL A 616 14.12 9.55 -11.77
CA VAL A 616 12.78 9.48 -11.18
C VAL A 616 12.88 9.21 -9.70
N GLU A 617 11.83 9.49 -8.92
CA GLU A 617 11.82 9.27 -7.48
C GLU A 617 12.25 7.85 -7.15
N PRO A 618 13.29 7.68 -6.29
CA PRO A 618 13.70 6.36 -5.85
C PRO A 618 12.72 5.81 -4.81
N GLY A 619 12.31 4.56 -4.94
CA GLY A 619 11.58 3.87 -3.89
C GLY A 619 12.40 3.70 -2.61
N GLU A 620 11.75 3.26 -1.52
CA GLU A 620 12.41 3.03 -0.24
C GLU A 620 13.55 1.99 -0.34
N SER A 621 14.50 2.10 0.57
CA SER A 621 15.66 1.18 0.59
C SER A 621 15.20 -0.27 0.77
N GLY A 622 15.50 -1.11 -0.23
CA GLY A 622 15.11 -2.53 -0.24
C GLY A 622 13.75 -2.81 -0.91
N SER A 623 12.97 -1.78 -1.27
CA SER A 623 11.73 -1.99 -2.03
C SER A 623 12.01 -2.53 -3.43
N THR A 624 11.09 -3.35 -3.93
CA THR A 624 11.18 -3.97 -5.26
C THR A 624 9.98 -3.55 -6.12
N PHE A 625 10.16 -3.63 -7.45
CA PHE A 625 9.08 -3.28 -8.37
C PHE A 625 7.77 -4.04 -8.05
N GLY A 626 6.70 -3.29 -7.88
CA GLY A 626 5.38 -3.79 -7.52
C GLY A 626 5.06 -3.76 -6.03
N SER A 627 6.00 -3.36 -5.16
CA SER A 627 5.68 -3.02 -3.77
C SER A 627 5.15 -1.58 -3.64
N SER A 628 4.38 -1.29 -2.61
CA SER A 628 3.83 0.04 -2.33
C SER A 628 4.88 1.13 -2.14
N ASP A 629 6.09 0.72 -1.72
CA ASP A 629 7.20 1.61 -1.42
C ASP A 629 8.14 1.81 -2.62
N PHE A 630 7.70 1.35 -3.81
CA PHE A 630 8.35 1.58 -5.08
C PHE A 630 7.56 2.63 -5.85
N TYR A 631 7.92 3.89 -5.67
CA TYR A 631 7.11 5.04 -6.03
C TYR A 631 7.05 5.28 -7.54
N ASP A 632 8.02 5.99 -8.08
CA ASP A 632 8.10 6.27 -9.51
C ASP A 632 8.95 5.22 -10.24
N TYR A 633 8.63 4.96 -11.50
CA TYR A 633 9.42 4.02 -12.28
C TYR A 633 9.28 4.23 -13.79
N VAL A 634 10.28 3.73 -14.50
CA VAL A 634 10.24 3.53 -15.94
C VAL A 634 10.13 2.05 -16.27
N ILE A 635 9.39 1.70 -17.33
CA ILE A 635 9.11 0.31 -17.70
C ILE A 635 8.96 0.16 -19.20
N ILE A 636 9.33 -1.01 -19.73
CA ILE A 636 9.08 -1.40 -21.11
C ILE A 636 7.96 -2.45 -21.12
N GLU A 637 6.93 -2.19 -21.89
CA GLU A 637 5.74 -3.02 -21.98
C GLU A 637 5.47 -3.48 -23.40
N GLY A 638 4.79 -4.61 -23.53
CA GLY A 638 4.35 -5.19 -24.80
C GLY A 638 2.82 -5.31 -24.88
N SER A 639 2.26 -5.19 -26.09
CA SER A 639 0.86 -5.48 -26.36
C SER A 639 0.72 -6.40 -27.56
N LYS A 640 -0.13 -7.43 -27.45
CA LYS A 640 -0.51 -8.36 -28.54
C LYS A 640 -1.89 -8.06 -29.12
N ASP A 641 -2.64 -7.19 -28.50
CA ASP A 641 -4.00 -6.84 -28.86
C ASP A 641 -4.14 -5.39 -29.32
N PHE A 642 -3.04 -4.86 -29.89
CA PHE A 642 -2.98 -3.53 -30.48
C PHE A 642 -3.25 -2.39 -29.51
N GLY A 643 -2.71 -2.51 -28.29
CA GLY A 643 -2.78 -1.48 -27.26
C GLY A 643 -4.00 -1.57 -26.34
N LYS A 644 -4.83 -2.61 -26.46
CA LYS A 644 -5.96 -2.84 -25.55
C LYS A 644 -5.50 -3.26 -24.16
N SER A 645 -4.53 -4.16 -24.10
CA SER A 645 -3.89 -4.57 -22.86
C SER A 645 -2.37 -4.59 -22.99
N TRP A 646 -1.69 -4.45 -21.86
CA TRP A 646 -0.24 -4.34 -21.79
C TRP A 646 0.29 -5.34 -20.79
N PHE A 647 1.42 -5.98 -21.14
CA PHE A 647 2.19 -6.84 -20.24
C PHE A 647 3.63 -6.36 -20.18
N ARG A 648 4.28 -6.56 -19.04
CA ARG A 648 5.67 -6.17 -18.87
C ARG A 648 6.62 -7.00 -19.74
N LEU A 649 7.52 -6.33 -20.42
CA LEU A 649 8.69 -6.94 -21.09
C LEU A 649 9.90 -6.93 -20.15
N THR A 650 9.95 -5.97 -19.23
CA THR A 650 10.96 -5.82 -18.17
C THR A 650 10.24 -5.53 -16.85
N ASP A 651 10.91 -5.73 -15.73
CA ASP A 651 10.44 -5.11 -14.48
C ASP A 651 10.69 -3.60 -14.53
N GLY A 652 9.88 -2.82 -13.81
CA GLY A 652 10.08 -1.39 -13.66
C GLY A 652 11.32 -1.10 -12.80
N TYR A 653 11.98 0.03 -13.05
CA TYR A 653 13.15 0.49 -12.31
C TYR A 653 13.14 2.01 -12.17
N ASP A 654 13.88 2.48 -11.16
CA ASP A 654 13.99 3.89 -10.80
C ASP A 654 15.47 4.33 -10.72
N SER A 655 15.73 5.51 -10.17
CA SER A 655 17.10 6.06 -10.03
C SER A 655 18.06 5.14 -9.27
N ARG A 656 17.58 4.21 -8.44
CA ARG A 656 18.43 3.23 -7.71
C ARG A 656 19.07 2.19 -8.61
N TYR A 657 18.63 2.07 -9.86
CA TYR A 657 19.22 1.14 -10.80
C TYR A 657 20.72 1.41 -11.05
N ASN A 658 21.13 2.69 -10.93
CA ASN A 658 22.52 3.11 -11.10
C ASN A 658 22.94 4.05 -9.99
N ASP A 659 24.07 3.76 -9.31
CA ASP A 659 24.55 4.57 -8.18
C ASP A 659 24.81 6.05 -8.55
N ALA A 660 25.22 6.33 -9.80
CA ALA A 660 25.41 7.70 -10.25
C ALA A 660 24.07 8.44 -10.43
N TRP A 661 23.03 7.75 -10.90
CA TRP A 661 21.69 8.33 -11.01
C TRP A 661 21.09 8.64 -9.64
N LEU A 662 21.17 7.69 -8.70
CA LEU A 662 20.70 7.90 -7.32
C LEU A 662 21.44 9.05 -6.64
N THR A 663 22.76 9.12 -6.84
CA THR A 663 23.57 10.22 -6.32
C THR A 663 23.16 11.56 -6.95
N ALA A 664 22.93 11.59 -8.25
CA ALA A 664 22.48 12.78 -8.96
C ALA A 664 21.09 13.24 -8.49
N PHE A 665 20.13 12.33 -8.40
CA PHE A 665 18.79 12.63 -7.91
C PHE A 665 18.84 13.28 -6.52
N ASN A 666 19.60 12.71 -5.58
CA ASN A 666 19.69 13.17 -4.19
C ASN A 666 20.60 14.39 -3.98
N SER A 667 21.39 14.80 -4.99
CA SER A 667 22.38 15.87 -4.84
C SER A 667 21.77 17.28 -4.82
N SER A 668 20.53 17.44 -5.29
CA SER A 668 19.86 18.74 -5.39
C SER A 668 18.35 18.58 -5.22
N LEU A 669 17.89 18.55 -3.97
CA LEU A 669 16.48 18.45 -3.61
C LEU A 669 15.93 19.83 -3.21
N ASP A 670 14.69 20.10 -3.58
CA ASP A 670 13.95 21.27 -3.09
C ASP A 670 13.28 21.02 -1.72
N ALA A 671 12.43 21.94 -1.27
CA ALA A 671 11.77 21.85 0.02
C ALA A 671 10.73 20.71 0.11
N ASP A 672 10.24 20.24 -1.02
CA ASP A 672 9.24 19.19 -1.16
C ASP A 672 9.88 17.85 -1.57
N ASN A 673 11.20 17.73 -1.49
CA ASN A 673 12.05 16.60 -1.87
C ASN A 673 12.11 16.31 -3.38
N ASN A 674 11.62 17.19 -4.24
CA ASN A 674 11.75 17.02 -5.69
C ASN A 674 13.19 17.20 -6.13
N SER A 675 13.67 16.38 -7.05
CA SER A 675 15.02 16.57 -7.59
C SER A 675 15.05 17.69 -8.62
N THR A 676 15.88 18.69 -8.36
CA THR A 676 16.15 19.82 -9.27
C THR A 676 17.43 19.61 -10.10
N TYR A 677 18.04 18.43 -10.01
CA TYR A 677 19.25 18.12 -10.75
C TYR A 677 19.00 18.03 -12.26
N VAL A 678 19.82 18.66 -13.05
CA VAL A 678 19.79 18.60 -14.52
C VAL A 678 20.97 17.76 -15.01
N PRO A 679 20.74 16.55 -15.54
CA PRO A 679 21.79 15.67 -16.02
C PRO A 679 22.37 16.12 -17.35
N ASP A 680 23.53 15.57 -17.68
CA ASP A 680 24.16 15.62 -19.00
C ASP A 680 24.51 14.21 -19.49
N GLU A 681 25.09 14.11 -20.68
CA GLU A 681 25.46 12.86 -21.33
C GLU A 681 26.52 12.04 -20.55
N SER A 682 27.18 12.58 -19.50
CA SER A 682 28.10 11.81 -18.66
C SER A 682 27.39 10.77 -17.79
N LEU A 683 26.07 10.93 -17.58
CA LEU A 683 25.24 9.96 -16.86
C LEU A 683 24.60 8.90 -17.75
N LEU A 684 24.78 8.98 -19.09
CA LEU A 684 24.25 7.97 -20.00
C LEU A 684 24.91 6.61 -19.74
N ILE A 685 24.06 5.59 -19.58
CA ILE A 685 24.50 4.20 -19.57
C ILE A 685 23.84 3.45 -20.71
N LYS A 686 24.52 2.46 -21.28
CA LYS A 686 23.93 1.55 -22.24
C LYS A 686 23.25 0.39 -21.50
N HIS A 687 21.97 0.24 -21.71
CA HIS A 687 21.16 -0.79 -21.06
C HIS A 687 20.76 -1.87 -22.09
N TYR A 688 20.70 -3.13 -21.66
CA TYR A 688 20.30 -4.28 -22.45
C TYR A 688 19.24 -5.06 -21.71
N PHE A 689 18.05 -5.15 -22.30
CA PHE A 689 16.95 -5.97 -21.79
C PHE A 689 16.74 -7.18 -22.68
N PHE A 690 16.49 -8.31 -22.07
CA PHE A 690 16.25 -9.57 -22.76
C PHE A 690 14.83 -10.04 -22.47
N ALA A 691 13.93 -9.81 -23.43
CA ALA A 691 12.54 -10.26 -23.33
C ALA A 691 12.47 -11.70 -23.89
N SER A 692 12.28 -12.67 -23.02
CA SER A 692 12.12 -14.08 -23.38
C SER A 692 10.66 -14.44 -23.63
N THR A 693 10.41 -15.56 -24.32
CA THR A 693 9.08 -16.14 -24.39
C THR A 693 8.55 -16.47 -22.99
N SER A 694 7.28 -16.18 -22.75
CA SER A 694 6.64 -16.32 -21.44
C SER A 694 5.17 -16.72 -21.61
N SER A 695 4.42 -16.86 -20.53
CA SER A 695 2.97 -17.02 -20.60
C SER A 695 2.27 -15.86 -21.31
N SER A 696 2.90 -14.68 -21.33
CA SER A 696 2.35 -13.47 -21.96
C SER A 696 2.71 -13.33 -23.44
N VAL A 697 3.89 -13.87 -23.89
CA VAL A 697 4.36 -13.74 -25.27
C VAL A 697 5.00 -15.03 -25.79
N SER A 698 4.63 -15.41 -27.00
CA SER A 698 5.10 -16.63 -27.67
C SER A 698 5.85 -16.29 -28.96
N ALA A 699 6.64 -17.25 -29.44
CA ALA A 699 7.30 -17.13 -30.74
C ALA A 699 6.28 -16.90 -31.87
N GLY A 700 6.56 -15.91 -32.70
CA GLY A 700 5.71 -15.52 -33.81
C GLY A 700 4.60 -14.55 -33.48
N ASP A 701 4.38 -14.24 -32.19
CA ASP A 701 3.48 -13.15 -31.79
C ASP A 701 3.92 -11.82 -32.40
N THR A 702 2.94 -10.98 -32.72
CA THR A 702 3.20 -9.59 -33.12
C THR A 702 2.98 -8.71 -31.91
N VAL A 703 4.04 -8.02 -31.49
CA VAL A 703 4.07 -7.23 -30.25
C VAL A 703 4.28 -5.75 -30.59
N ILE A 704 3.46 -4.89 -30.03
CA ILE A 704 3.67 -3.44 -30.00
C ILE A 704 4.45 -3.13 -28.73
N VAL A 705 5.55 -2.37 -28.83
CA VAL A 705 6.40 -2.01 -27.69
C VAL A 705 6.04 -0.59 -27.23
N ARG A 706 5.97 -0.41 -25.91
CA ARG A 706 5.72 0.88 -25.27
C ARG A 706 6.76 1.14 -24.17
N PHE A 707 7.23 2.38 -24.12
CA PHE A 707 8.01 2.92 -23.01
C PHE A 707 7.07 3.74 -22.15
N ARG A 708 7.10 3.55 -20.83
CA ARG A 708 6.23 4.28 -19.90
C ARG A 708 7.01 4.73 -18.68
N LEU A 709 6.86 6.00 -18.31
CA LEU A 709 7.17 6.53 -16.99
C LEU A 709 5.87 6.61 -16.20
N PHE A 710 5.88 6.00 -15.03
CA PHE A 710 4.82 6.13 -14.03
C PHE A 710 5.32 7.03 -12.90
N SER A 711 4.49 7.98 -12.46
CA SER A 711 4.72 8.82 -11.30
C SER A 711 3.53 8.73 -10.35
N ASP A 712 3.82 8.61 -9.06
CA ASP A 712 2.84 8.80 -8.02
C ASP A 712 2.50 10.31 -7.84
N PRO A 713 1.59 10.72 -6.93
CA PRO A 713 1.18 12.12 -6.85
C PRO A 713 2.13 13.05 -6.07
N TYR A 714 3.31 12.62 -5.62
CA TYR A 714 4.09 13.39 -4.66
C TYR A 714 5.39 13.97 -5.21
N VAL A 715 6.46 13.20 -5.20
CA VAL A 715 7.80 13.67 -5.54
C VAL A 715 8.09 13.46 -7.03
N HIS A 716 8.85 14.33 -7.63
CA HIS A 716 9.24 14.19 -9.02
C HIS A 716 10.74 14.51 -9.22
N GLY A 717 11.25 14.10 -10.37
CA GLY A 717 12.63 14.34 -10.77
C GLY A 717 12.75 14.87 -12.19
N TRP A 718 13.95 14.79 -12.76
CA TRP A 718 14.19 15.24 -14.12
C TRP A 718 13.45 14.39 -15.15
N GLY A 719 13.35 13.06 -14.97
CA GLY A 719 12.65 12.16 -15.85
C GLY A 719 13.52 11.16 -16.58
N TRP A 720 13.15 10.81 -17.82
CA TRP A 720 13.76 9.75 -18.62
C TRP A 720 14.13 10.25 -20.01
N VAL A 721 15.35 9.93 -20.45
CA VAL A 721 15.81 10.07 -21.83
C VAL A 721 16.31 8.73 -22.36
N ILE A 722 15.97 8.41 -23.59
CA ILE A 722 16.38 7.21 -24.33
C ILE A 722 17.06 7.65 -25.63
N GLU A 723 18.28 7.17 -25.87
CA GLU A 723 19.06 7.35 -27.10
C GLU A 723 19.43 6.01 -27.71
N ASP A 724 19.71 5.98 -29.05
CA ASP A 724 20.23 4.79 -29.75
C ASP A 724 19.43 3.49 -29.51
N LEU A 725 18.11 3.56 -29.71
CA LEU A 725 17.22 2.42 -29.49
C LEU A 725 17.42 1.34 -30.56
N THR A 726 17.63 0.11 -30.09
CA THR A 726 17.65 -1.11 -30.91
C THR A 726 16.69 -2.13 -30.32
N VAL A 727 15.79 -2.69 -31.13
CA VAL A 727 14.95 -3.84 -30.79
C VAL A 727 15.14 -4.87 -31.87
N GLU A 728 15.71 -6.03 -31.53
CA GLU A 728 16.05 -7.06 -32.49
C GLU A 728 15.93 -8.47 -31.91
N PRO A 729 15.75 -9.52 -32.76
CA PRO A 729 15.72 -10.90 -32.30
C PRO A 729 17.00 -11.30 -31.60
N LEU A 730 16.88 -12.14 -30.56
CA LEU A 730 18.04 -12.85 -30.00
C LEU A 730 18.53 -13.89 -31.00
N ILE A 731 19.64 -13.61 -31.67
CA ILE A 731 20.24 -14.54 -32.61
C ILE A 731 21.33 -15.34 -31.92
N ASP A 732 21.43 -16.67 -32.24
CA ASP A 732 22.54 -17.54 -31.83
C ASP A 732 23.85 -17.25 -32.62
N ARG A 733 24.01 -16.07 -33.16
CA ARG A 733 25.29 -15.67 -33.64
C ARG A 733 26.12 -15.09 -32.50
N VAL A 734 26.94 -15.92 -31.90
CA VAL A 734 28.32 -15.52 -31.74
C VAL A 734 28.83 -15.36 -33.17
N GLU A 735 28.73 -14.18 -33.80
CA GLU A 735 29.78 -13.80 -34.71
C GLU A 735 31.01 -13.84 -33.82
N GLU A 736 31.84 -14.84 -34.02
CA GLU A 736 33.24 -14.72 -33.72
C GLU A 736 33.73 -13.48 -34.47
N ILE A 737 33.55 -12.31 -33.87
CA ILE A 737 34.43 -11.20 -34.10
C ILE A 737 35.71 -11.71 -33.51
N SER A 738 36.50 -12.36 -34.36
CA SER A 738 37.88 -12.69 -34.11
C SER A 738 38.60 -11.36 -33.87
N TYR A 739 38.44 -10.85 -32.65
CA TYR A 739 39.46 -9.97 -32.15
C TYR A 739 40.63 -10.86 -31.82
N PRO A 740 41.81 -10.64 -32.40
CA PRO A 740 43.03 -11.24 -31.93
C PRO A 740 43.22 -10.80 -30.48
N GLY A 741 42.80 -11.62 -29.54
CA GLY A 741 42.80 -11.36 -28.10
C GLY A 741 43.32 -12.57 -27.34
N PRO A 742 43.55 -12.45 -26.06
CA PRO A 742 44.07 -13.54 -25.25
C PRO A 742 43.26 -14.83 -25.42
N VAL A 743 43.93 -15.95 -25.58
CA VAL A 743 43.35 -17.29 -25.77
C VAL A 743 43.32 -18.04 -24.44
N LEU A 744 42.18 -18.71 -24.14
CA LEU A 744 42.00 -19.54 -22.95
C LEU A 744 42.26 -21.03 -23.30
N PHE A 745 43.17 -21.71 -22.57
CA PHE A 745 43.40 -23.13 -22.71
C PHE A 745 43.89 -23.80 -21.39
N PRO A 746 43.73 -25.13 -21.24
CA PRO A 746 42.82 -25.99 -21.99
C PRO A 746 41.37 -25.71 -21.60
N ASN A 747 40.47 -25.77 -22.56
CA ASN A 747 39.04 -25.62 -22.28
C ASN A 747 38.23 -26.55 -23.21
N PRO A 748 37.62 -27.65 -22.77
CA PRO A 748 37.51 -28.08 -21.37
C PRO A 748 38.84 -28.45 -20.70
N GLY A 749 38.87 -28.33 -19.36
CA GLY A 749 40.04 -28.57 -18.53
C GLY A 749 39.72 -29.22 -17.19
N ASN A 750 40.75 -29.62 -16.45
CA ASN A 750 40.67 -30.25 -15.14
C ASN A 750 40.55 -29.25 -13.97
N GLY A 751 40.22 -28.00 -14.27
CA GLY A 751 40.12 -26.90 -13.30
C GLY A 751 41.37 -26.02 -13.23
N LEU A 752 42.40 -26.30 -14.06
CA LEU A 752 43.56 -25.43 -14.28
C LEU A 752 43.48 -24.87 -15.69
N PHE A 753 43.43 -23.57 -15.83
CA PHE A 753 43.29 -22.86 -17.10
C PHE A 753 44.32 -21.77 -17.22
N THR A 754 44.77 -21.49 -18.43
CA THR A 754 45.70 -20.41 -18.73
C THR A 754 45.11 -19.49 -19.79
N ILE A 755 45.23 -18.19 -19.59
CA ILE A 755 44.92 -17.18 -20.59
C ILE A 755 46.23 -16.59 -21.05
N ARG A 756 46.49 -16.63 -22.38
CA ARG A 756 47.70 -16.12 -23.03
C ARG A 756 47.31 -15.22 -24.20
N ASP A 757 47.97 -14.09 -24.32
CA ASP A 757 47.84 -13.21 -25.49
C ASP A 757 49.04 -13.52 -26.44
N GLU A 758 48.77 -14.29 -27.50
CA GLU A 758 49.79 -14.73 -28.44
C GLU A 758 50.27 -13.62 -29.37
N GLU A 759 49.46 -12.55 -29.58
CA GLU A 759 49.87 -11.46 -30.48
C GLU A 759 50.63 -10.35 -29.74
N ASN A 760 50.23 -10.01 -28.51
CA ASN A 760 50.87 -8.92 -27.77
C ASN A 760 51.97 -9.41 -26.83
N GLY A 761 52.16 -10.73 -26.71
CA GLY A 761 53.21 -11.33 -25.87
C GLY A 761 53.08 -11.06 -24.36
N SER A 762 52.02 -10.38 -23.92
CA SER A 762 51.74 -10.05 -22.53
C SER A 762 50.25 -9.91 -22.30
N VAL A 763 49.75 -10.65 -21.32
CA VAL A 763 48.41 -10.43 -20.73
C VAL A 763 48.53 -9.24 -19.81
N GLY A 764 47.88 -8.13 -20.15
CA GLY A 764 47.93 -6.89 -19.36
C GLY A 764 47.40 -7.03 -17.93
N PRO A 765 47.43 -5.97 -17.10
CA PRO A 765 46.86 -6.01 -15.77
C PRO A 765 45.35 -6.04 -15.87
N TYR A 766 44.79 -7.14 -15.41
CA TYR A 766 43.34 -7.36 -15.37
C TYR A 766 42.83 -7.54 -13.92
N ARG A 767 41.68 -6.97 -13.60
CA ARG A 767 40.83 -7.48 -12.52
C ARG A 767 39.95 -8.57 -13.10
N TYR A 768 39.86 -9.74 -12.48
CA TYR A 768 39.01 -10.81 -12.99
C TYR A 768 38.06 -11.34 -11.90
N ARG A 769 36.90 -11.80 -12.34
CA ARG A 769 35.90 -12.46 -11.51
C ARG A 769 35.48 -13.78 -12.16
N ILE A 770 35.22 -14.78 -11.33
CA ILE A 770 34.77 -16.11 -11.77
C ILE A 770 33.40 -16.35 -11.17
N PHE A 771 32.46 -16.69 -12.03
CA PHE A 771 31.06 -16.96 -11.65
C PHE A 771 30.71 -18.41 -11.96
N ASN A 772 29.81 -19.01 -11.16
CA ASN A 772 29.20 -20.31 -11.47
C ASN A 772 28.02 -20.13 -12.45
N SER A 773 27.38 -21.23 -12.83
CA SER A 773 26.23 -21.25 -13.75
C SER A 773 24.96 -20.54 -13.18
N SER A 774 24.87 -20.31 -11.88
CA SER A 774 23.81 -19.54 -11.24
C SER A 774 24.11 -18.03 -11.10
N GLY A 775 25.28 -17.57 -11.66
CA GLY A 775 25.67 -16.16 -11.58
C GLY A 775 26.36 -15.75 -10.28
N THR A 776 26.58 -16.68 -9.33
CA THR A 776 27.26 -16.37 -8.08
C THR A 776 28.76 -16.15 -8.33
N CYS A 777 29.33 -15.03 -7.86
CA CYS A 777 30.74 -14.77 -7.91
C CYS A 777 31.49 -15.64 -6.89
N LEU A 778 32.31 -16.58 -7.41
CA LEU A 778 33.05 -17.52 -6.57
C LEU A 778 34.45 -16.99 -6.19
N PHE A 779 35.06 -16.19 -7.07
CA PHE A 779 36.39 -15.69 -6.88
C PHE A 779 36.59 -14.35 -7.59
N SER A 780 37.38 -13.47 -6.99
CA SER A 780 37.78 -12.17 -7.54
C SER A 780 39.29 -11.99 -7.30
N GLY A 781 40.04 -11.64 -8.34
CA GLY A 781 41.48 -11.47 -8.28
C GLY A 781 41.99 -10.35 -9.20
N MET A 782 43.26 -10.02 -9.04
CA MET A 782 44.00 -9.12 -9.97
C MET A 782 45.21 -9.83 -10.55
N SER A 783 45.43 -9.65 -11.85
CA SER A 783 46.65 -9.96 -12.51
C SER A 783 47.49 -8.70 -12.64
N ASN A 784 48.77 -8.74 -12.28
CA ASN A 784 49.70 -7.61 -12.41
C ASN A 784 50.28 -7.48 -13.83
N GLY A 785 49.80 -8.28 -14.78
CA GLY A 785 50.38 -8.41 -16.12
C GLY A 785 51.51 -9.46 -16.17
N GLY A 786 51.69 -10.08 -17.32
CA GLY A 786 52.69 -11.13 -17.57
C GLY A 786 52.37 -11.83 -18.87
N SER A 787 53.20 -12.82 -19.26
CA SER A 787 52.98 -13.62 -20.48
C SER A 787 51.74 -14.51 -20.40
N GLU A 788 51.29 -14.82 -19.18
CA GLU A 788 50.14 -15.71 -18.92
C GLU A 788 49.39 -15.31 -17.65
N LEU A 789 48.06 -15.51 -17.64
CA LEU A 789 47.21 -15.47 -16.45
C LEU A 789 46.71 -16.89 -16.13
N ASN A 790 47.21 -17.49 -15.06
CA ASN A 790 46.82 -18.82 -14.61
C ASN A 790 45.64 -18.76 -13.63
N ILE A 791 44.62 -19.54 -13.92
CA ILE A 791 43.39 -19.61 -13.21
C ILE A 791 43.21 -21.02 -12.64
N ASN A 792 43.02 -21.12 -11.33
CA ASN A 792 42.84 -22.40 -10.67
C ASN A 792 41.46 -22.47 -10.02
N ILE A 793 40.57 -23.28 -10.57
CA ILE A 793 39.26 -23.64 -10.04
C ILE A 793 39.17 -25.14 -9.69
N SER A 794 40.31 -25.81 -9.49
CA SER A 794 40.36 -27.28 -9.19
C SER A 794 39.59 -27.63 -7.92
N GLY A 795 39.43 -26.73 -6.97
CA GLY A 795 38.66 -26.91 -5.73
C GLY A 795 37.12 -26.82 -5.89
N TYR A 796 36.61 -26.43 -7.03
CA TYR A 796 35.18 -26.34 -7.29
C TYR A 796 34.63 -27.56 -8.02
N SER A 797 33.31 -27.78 -7.99
CA SER A 797 32.66 -28.93 -8.64
C SER A 797 32.81 -28.89 -10.17
N PRO A 798 32.82 -30.05 -10.90
CA PRO A 798 32.74 -30.05 -12.36
C PRO A 798 31.50 -29.28 -12.85
N GLY A 799 31.65 -28.46 -13.89
CA GLY A 799 30.57 -27.65 -14.43
C GLY A 799 31.03 -26.51 -15.32
N LEU A 800 30.09 -25.68 -15.73
CA LEU A 800 30.31 -24.45 -16.51
C LEU A 800 30.56 -23.27 -15.59
N TYR A 801 31.62 -22.52 -15.85
CA TYR A 801 31.96 -21.27 -15.14
C TYR A 801 32.18 -20.16 -16.15
N LEU A 802 31.90 -18.93 -15.75
CA LEU A 802 32.19 -17.72 -16.51
C LEU A 802 33.31 -16.94 -15.84
N ILE A 803 34.41 -16.68 -16.57
CA ILE A 803 35.38 -15.68 -16.13
C ILE A 803 35.19 -14.38 -16.89
N VAL A 804 35.23 -13.27 -16.17
CA VAL A 804 35.16 -11.91 -16.71
C VAL A 804 36.43 -11.18 -16.35
N LEU A 805 37.16 -10.70 -17.37
CA LEU A 805 38.37 -9.90 -17.20
C LEU A 805 38.06 -8.43 -17.45
N TYR A 806 38.36 -7.58 -16.49
CA TYR A 806 38.23 -6.14 -16.59
C TYR A 806 39.59 -5.51 -16.79
N ARG A 807 39.78 -4.82 -17.88
CA ARG A 807 41.02 -4.06 -18.12
C ARG A 807 41.05 -2.80 -17.28
N THR A 808 42.24 -2.42 -16.85
CA THR A 808 42.43 -1.18 -16.05
C THR A 808 42.33 0.09 -16.91
N ASP A 809 42.27 -0.02 -18.24
CA ASP A 809 42.13 1.07 -19.20
C ASP A 809 40.68 1.39 -19.64
N GLY A 810 39.66 0.73 -19.03
CA GLY A 810 38.26 1.03 -19.31
C GLY A 810 37.67 0.46 -20.59
N VAL A 811 38.41 -0.38 -21.35
CA VAL A 811 37.88 -1.09 -22.52
C VAL A 811 37.01 -2.28 -22.09
N HIS A 812 36.03 -2.67 -22.90
CA HIS A 812 35.04 -3.69 -22.59
C HIS A 812 35.63 -4.98 -21.96
N PRO A 813 34.96 -5.56 -20.95
CA PRO A 813 35.44 -6.75 -20.28
C PRO A 813 35.46 -7.95 -21.24
N LEU A 814 36.55 -8.70 -21.22
CA LEU A 814 36.66 -9.99 -21.93
C LEU A 814 35.96 -11.08 -21.11
N LYS A 815 35.20 -11.95 -21.76
CA LYS A 815 34.45 -13.03 -21.14
C LYS A 815 34.83 -14.36 -21.74
N TYR A 816 35.11 -15.33 -20.89
CA TYR A 816 35.42 -16.70 -21.29
C TYR A 816 34.57 -17.70 -20.51
N ASN A 817 34.01 -18.68 -21.20
CA ASN A 817 33.37 -19.82 -20.56
C ASN A 817 34.43 -20.87 -20.22
N LEU A 818 34.49 -21.31 -18.97
CA LEU A 818 35.36 -22.35 -18.47
C LEU A 818 34.55 -23.62 -18.29
N VAL A 819 34.97 -24.73 -18.89
CA VAL A 819 34.32 -26.04 -18.68
C VAL A 819 35.28 -26.90 -17.88
N LYS A 820 34.92 -27.19 -16.61
CA LYS A 820 35.68 -28.07 -15.74
C LYS A 820 35.10 -29.47 -15.73
#